data_d4833dc5bf3dd457df641bb10ec530b9
#
_entry.id   d4833dc5bf3dd457df641bb10ec530b9
#
_cell.length_a   1.000
_cell.length_b   1.000
_cell.length_c   1.000
_cell.angle_alpha   90.00
_cell.angle_beta   90.00
_cell.angle_gamma   90.00
#
_symmetry.space_group_name_H-M   'P 1'
#
loop_
_entity.id
_entity.type
_entity.pdbx_description
1 polymer ?
#
loop_
_entity_poly.entity_id
_entity_poly.type
_entity_poly.pdbx_seq_one_letter_code
_entity_poly.pdbx_strand_id
1 'polypeptide(L)'
;MKPIRVVNLIFILFILFSGCFAYPEEKNEALLEEIVVKGEKLVVPAKEASETVYTGNEITKKGIELSGQKGKTNVFEAISILPGIVFESSDSNNLATEQVNIRIRGVRAQPATGITVEGIPTTGGPLRHYIYDLENFETISVYKGAIPSDFGTGVGNRGGAIELKPLWADEKFGFKISQSAGSFEYRRTFFRLDSGKINPLNTKFSVSYSFTQEDKWKGPGDIGPRNNFNITVTQPLGQYIEIKLWGNFNEIKHYKYRYLSYPEIKDLKRYYRTDFNEEITGIPAQDYLYYKFNREKHNDKDLFGLITIKPAEKIKILLKPYISDNKALFFDGRQNGTVQKTTRDIERKGIVSEIEAEFAGIKAKAGYLFEKEDLTKIYTENYRINSNGSLSYLGYGIFSSAGTYTINSPYIKISGTHGNLNWQAGIKYFHDRESAVKGYLTQIVSGNPLLVRAPDLDRTEKTYEVWIPNAGLSYLFSENLEAYISYGKTFRRPYNYMALINLYTNLRARFQSAGLKLEDLFNGLDIESSDNLDVGLRFRKDFVEFNPVFFLSKHKNLLTTVTDPRVTTLAGVPVNYPQNIGKAKGYGMELGTNFFVLDWLTFYVNPVYNHLVYNSDITYQGRTLSTKGKQLLDVPKWTIVSGLIMKYKDFEVIPQMRYIGKRYGDCEHNEEVPSYAVFDLKLNYVKEKLGMLKALKLSLELDNIFDKKHVSVINAMDDSITGTTYYAGAPFTAKASISFAF
;
A
#
# COMPACT_ATOMS: atom_id res chain seq x y z
N MET A 1 -26.24 0.45 -18.71
CA MET A 1 -26.66 1.82 -19.04
C MET A 1 -27.23 2.49 -17.81
N LYS A 2 -26.54 3.48 -17.28
CA LYS A 2 -26.93 4.71 -16.57
C LYS A 2 -25.82 5.18 -15.60
N PRO A 3 -24.83 5.95 -16.10
CA PRO A 3 -23.97 6.71 -15.20
C PRO A 3 -24.06 8.25 -15.41
N ILE A 4 -25.14 8.78 -16.02
CA ILE A 4 -25.16 10.19 -16.44
C ILE A 4 -25.75 11.15 -15.38
N ARG A 5 -26.42 10.67 -14.32
CA ARG A 5 -27.14 11.55 -13.38
C ARG A 5 -26.30 12.20 -12.27
N VAL A 6 -25.09 11.68 -11.96
CA VAL A 6 -24.26 12.26 -10.90
C VAL A 6 -23.38 13.40 -11.41
N VAL A 7 -22.94 13.35 -12.66
CA VAL A 7 -22.13 14.39 -13.28
C VAL A 7 -22.95 15.68 -13.49
N ASN A 8 -24.24 15.54 -13.81
CA ASN A 8 -25.10 16.71 -13.99
C ASN A 8 -25.42 17.46 -12.69
N LEU A 9 -25.39 16.81 -11.53
CA LEU A 9 -25.64 17.50 -10.24
C LEU A 9 -24.45 18.36 -9.81
N ILE A 10 -23.23 17.95 -10.13
CA ILE A 10 -22.01 18.71 -9.83
C ILE A 10 -21.89 19.92 -10.78
N PHE A 11 -22.30 19.79 -12.04
CA PHE A 11 -22.28 20.89 -13.00
C PHE A 11 -23.36 21.95 -12.72
N ILE A 12 -24.52 21.57 -12.19
CA ILE A 12 -25.61 22.51 -11.85
C ILE A 12 -25.25 23.31 -10.59
N LEU A 13 -24.52 22.76 -9.62
CA LEU A 13 -24.02 23.54 -8.48
C LEU A 13 -22.96 24.57 -8.90
N PHE A 14 -22.22 24.33 -9.98
CA PHE A 14 -21.19 25.25 -10.47
C PHE A 14 -21.77 26.48 -11.17
N ILE A 15 -22.96 26.37 -11.78
CA ILE A 15 -23.62 27.48 -12.54
C ILE A 15 -24.38 28.42 -11.63
N LEU A 16 -24.82 27.96 -10.45
CA LEU A 16 -25.63 28.80 -9.54
C LEU A 16 -24.82 29.79 -8.67
N PHE A 17 -23.46 29.69 -8.66
CA PHE A 17 -22.60 30.58 -7.86
C PHE A 17 -21.77 31.59 -8.66
N SER A 18 -22.04 31.78 -9.97
CA SER A 18 -21.26 32.68 -10.83
C SER A 18 -21.72 34.12 -10.85
N GLY A 19 -22.45 34.58 -9.85
CA GLY A 19 -22.95 35.95 -9.75
C GLY A 19 -22.24 36.80 -8.69
N CYS A 20 -21.46 37.76 -9.15
CA CYS A 20 -20.96 38.97 -8.48
C CYS A 20 -20.25 38.87 -7.13
N PHE A 21 -18.95 39.16 -7.17
CA PHE A 21 -18.30 40.10 -6.24
C PHE A 21 -16.90 40.46 -6.77
N ALA A 22 -16.70 41.75 -7.13
CA ALA A 22 -15.39 42.32 -7.43
C ALA A 22 -14.76 42.85 -6.15
N TYR A 23 -13.50 42.50 -5.89
CA TYR A 23 -12.70 43.08 -4.80
C TYR A 23 -11.24 43.28 -5.22
N PRO A 24 -10.55 44.26 -4.65
CA PRO A 24 -9.24 44.73 -5.08
C PRO A 24 -8.11 43.85 -4.57
N GLU A 25 -7.02 43.86 -5.35
CA GLU A 25 -5.76 43.22 -5.06
C GLU A 25 -5.07 43.81 -3.85
N GLU A 26 -4.72 42.97 -2.85
CA GLU A 26 -3.64 43.29 -1.92
C GLU A 26 -2.62 42.09 -1.87
N LYS A 27 -1.37 42.47 -2.06
CA LYS A 27 -0.21 41.60 -1.99
C LYS A 27 0.12 41.26 -0.55
N ASN A 28 0.29 40.00 -0.23
CA ASN A 28 1.37 39.40 0.56
C ASN A 28 0.93 38.00 1.06
N GLU A 29 1.30 36.95 0.33
CA GLU A 29 1.41 35.62 0.90
C GLU A 29 2.88 35.36 1.21
N ALA A 30 3.20 35.19 2.49
CA ALA A 30 4.43 34.59 2.91
C ALA A 30 4.37 33.08 2.55
N LEU A 31 4.87 32.76 1.37
CA LEU A 31 5.33 31.40 1.08
C LEU A 31 6.33 31.02 2.17
N LEU A 32 6.11 29.88 2.81
CA LEU A 32 7.17 29.21 3.55
C LEU A 32 8.34 29.08 2.58
N GLU A 33 9.37 29.88 2.80
CA GLU A 33 10.55 29.89 1.99
C GLU A 33 11.15 28.48 2.00
N GLU A 34 11.11 27.85 0.86
CA GLU A 34 12.00 26.75 0.55
C GLU A 34 13.40 27.28 0.85
N ILE A 35 14.09 26.74 1.86
CA ILE A 35 15.45 27.15 2.19
C ILE A 35 16.31 26.95 0.95
N VAL A 36 16.49 28.02 0.19
CA VAL A 36 17.35 28.02 -0.99
C VAL A 36 18.78 28.14 -0.49
N VAL A 37 19.41 27.01 -0.28
CA VAL A 37 20.87 26.96 -0.19
C VAL A 37 21.42 27.39 -1.54
N LYS A 38 22.13 28.53 -1.58
CA LYS A 38 22.85 28.99 -2.76
C LYS A 38 24.00 28.01 -3.04
N GLY A 39 23.76 27.07 -3.91
CA GLY A 39 24.62 26.05 -4.47
C GLY A 39 23.76 25.15 -5.35
N GLU A 40 24.31 24.48 -6.35
CA GLU A 40 23.57 23.46 -7.09
C GLU A 40 23.03 22.46 -6.05
N LYS A 41 21.69 22.38 -5.92
CA LYS A 41 21.02 21.56 -4.88
C LYS A 41 21.49 20.12 -4.98
N LEU A 42 22.18 19.64 -3.95
CA LEU A 42 22.55 18.24 -3.81
C LEU A 42 21.27 17.39 -3.84
N VAL A 43 21.27 16.37 -4.67
CA VAL A 43 20.08 15.52 -4.86
C VAL A 43 20.09 14.41 -3.81
N VAL A 44 19.04 14.35 -3.00
CA VAL A 44 18.80 13.26 -2.06
C VAL A 44 17.53 12.50 -2.45
N PRO A 45 17.46 11.17 -2.26
CA PRO A 45 16.28 10.39 -2.60
C PRO A 45 15.06 10.71 -1.72
N ALA A 46 15.30 11.06 -0.47
CA ALA A 46 14.29 11.37 0.54
C ALA A 46 14.80 12.42 1.52
N LYS A 47 13.87 13.16 2.11
CA LYS A 47 14.12 14.09 3.22
C LYS A 47 13.27 13.69 4.44
N GLU A 48 13.40 14.42 5.53
CA GLU A 48 12.54 14.27 6.69
C GLU A 48 11.10 14.67 6.38
N ALA A 49 10.15 13.96 6.99
CA ALA A 49 8.75 14.35 6.96
C ALA A 49 8.49 15.55 7.89
N SER A 50 7.38 16.23 7.69
CA SER A 50 7.05 17.48 8.40
C SER A 50 6.86 17.34 9.91
N GLU A 51 6.44 16.16 10.39
CA GLU A 51 6.23 15.89 11.83
C GLU A 51 7.54 15.40 12.48
N THR A 52 8.45 16.34 12.77
CA THR A 52 9.86 16.05 13.12
C THR A 52 10.07 15.34 14.46
N VAL A 53 9.08 15.34 15.35
CA VAL A 53 9.17 14.58 16.62
C VAL A 53 9.00 13.08 16.45
N TYR A 54 8.66 12.61 15.24
CA TYR A 54 8.46 11.19 14.90
C TYR A 54 9.47 10.70 13.87
N THR A 55 9.61 9.39 13.76
CA THR A 55 10.37 8.77 12.66
C THR A 55 9.58 8.82 11.37
N GLY A 56 9.82 9.83 10.57
CA GLY A 56 9.15 10.06 9.29
C GLY A 56 10.13 10.42 8.17
N ASN A 57 9.87 9.92 6.97
CA ASN A 57 10.60 10.27 5.77
C ASN A 57 9.63 10.74 4.68
N GLU A 58 10.08 11.64 3.82
CA GLU A 58 9.31 12.14 2.69
C GLU A 58 10.07 11.93 1.38
N ILE A 59 9.45 11.25 0.43
CA ILE A 59 9.89 11.18 -0.97
C ILE A 59 9.28 12.37 -1.70
N THR A 60 10.12 13.23 -2.23
CA THR A 60 9.71 14.38 -3.02
C THR A 60 9.42 13.98 -4.48
N LYS A 61 8.89 14.90 -5.27
CA LYS A 61 8.73 14.72 -6.72
C LYS A 61 10.02 14.23 -7.39
N LYS A 62 11.19 14.80 -7.02
CA LYS A 62 12.49 14.32 -7.52
C LYS A 62 12.79 12.90 -7.05
N GLY A 63 12.46 12.55 -5.82
CA GLY A 63 12.58 11.18 -5.29
C GLY A 63 11.71 10.17 -6.07
N ILE A 64 10.47 10.54 -6.41
CA ILE A 64 9.59 9.73 -7.28
C ILE A 64 10.22 9.53 -8.67
N GLU A 65 10.83 10.57 -9.24
CA GLU A 65 11.55 10.44 -10.52
C GLU A 65 12.76 9.52 -10.42
N LEU A 66 13.50 9.56 -9.30
CA LEU A 66 14.64 8.68 -9.04
C LEU A 66 14.25 7.22 -8.84
N SER A 67 13.00 6.93 -8.41
CA SER A 67 12.50 5.55 -8.28
C SER A 67 12.31 4.84 -9.63
N GLY A 68 12.33 5.56 -10.74
CA GLY A 68 12.21 5.02 -12.10
C GLY A 68 10.78 4.69 -12.53
N GLN A 69 10.64 3.95 -13.64
CA GLN A 69 9.32 3.63 -14.19
C GLN A 69 8.47 2.77 -13.25
N LYS A 70 9.10 1.82 -12.53
CA LYS A 70 8.43 0.98 -11.53
C LYS A 70 7.81 1.82 -10.41
N GLY A 71 8.54 2.82 -9.91
CA GLY A 71 8.07 3.71 -8.86
C GLY A 71 6.99 4.68 -9.31
N LYS A 72 6.82 4.94 -10.60
CA LYS A 72 5.75 5.83 -11.10
C LYS A 72 4.36 5.21 -11.03
N THR A 73 4.27 3.88 -11.07
CA THR A 73 3.00 3.15 -11.09
C THR A 73 2.71 2.37 -9.82
N ASN A 74 3.62 2.44 -8.82
CA ASN A 74 3.49 1.67 -7.59
C ASN A 74 4.03 2.44 -6.38
N VAL A 75 3.15 2.73 -5.42
CA VAL A 75 3.48 3.48 -4.20
C VAL A 75 4.55 2.77 -3.37
N PHE A 76 4.47 1.45 -3.25
CA PHE A 76 5.40 0.68 -2.43
C PHE A 76 6.80 0.63 -3.01
N GLU A 77 6.92 0.57 -4.33
CA GLU A 77 8.24 0.66 -4.99
C GLU A 77 8.85 2.05 -4.78
N ALA A 78 8.07 3.11 -4.93
CA ALA A 78 8.57 4.48 -4.75
C ALA A 78 9.16 4.71 -3.36
N ILE A 79 8.60 4.10 -2.31
CA ILE A 79 9.09 4.22 -0.93
C ILE A 79 10.13 3.16 -0.54
N SER A 80 10.41 2.17 -1.38
CA SER A 80 11.30 1.04 -1.05
C SER A 80 12.77 1.43 -0.85
N ILE A 81 13.14 2.64 -1.22
CA ILE A 81 14.47 3.22 -0.97
C ILE A 81 14.67 3.63 0.51
N LEU A 82 13.58 3.85 1.24
CA LEU A 82 13.62 4.30 2.63
C LEU A 82 14.12 3.19 3.57
N PRO A 83 14.88 3.52 4.62
CA PRO A 83 15.31 2.55 5.61
C PRO A 83 14.10 1.88 6.28
N GLY A 84 14.20 0.57 6.53
CA GLY A 84 13.16 -0.22 7.20
C GLY A 84 11.97 -0.61 6.32
N ILE A 85 11.97 -0.26 5.03
CA ILE A 85 10.92 -0.67 4.07
C ILE A 85 11.48 -1.70 3.11
N VAL A 86 10.80 -2.84 3.01
CA VAL A 86 11.09 -3.89 2.04
C VAL A 86 9.85 -4.14 1.20
N PHE A 87 9.95 -3.90 -0.09
CA PHE A 87 8.92 -4.20 -1.06
C PHE A 87 9.42 -5.21 -2.09
N GLU A 88 8.60 -6.19 -2.40
CA GLU A 88 8.89 -7.27 -3.33
C GLU A 88 7.67 -7.57 -4.19
N SER A 89 7.91 -7.88 -5.45
CA SER A 89 6.90 -8.22 -6.45
C SER A 89 7.30 -9.45 -7.24
N SER A 90 6.32 -10.17 -7.77
CA SER A 90 6.51 -11.30 -8.69
C SER A 90 6.80 -10.85 -10.12
N ASP A 91 6.53 -9.59 -10.43
CA ASP A 91 6.53 -9.04 -11.77
C ASP A 91 7.66 -8.03 -12.00
N SER A 92 8.03 -7.85 -13.28
CA SER A 92 9.18 -7.05 -13.69
C SER A 92 8.99 -5.55 -13.52
N ASN A 93 7.76 -5.04 -13.57
CA ASN A 93 7.44 -3.61 -13.47
C ASN A 93 6.48 -3.27 -12.32
N ASN A 94 6.26 -4.21 -11.40
CA ASN A 94 5.46 -4.05 -10.19
C ASN A 94 3.97 -3.69 -10.48
N LEU A 95 3.42 -4.22 -11.57
CA LEU A 95 2.03 -4.04 -11.97
C LEU A 95 1.10 -5.15 -11.44
N ALA A 96 1.64 -6.28 -10.99
CA ALA A 96 0.86 -7.34 -10.35
C ALA A 96 0.17 -6.79 -9.10
N THR A 97 -1.15 -6.99 -9.00
CA THR A 97 -1.98 -6.32 -7.99
C THR A 97 -1.88 -6.94 -6.60
N GLU A 98 -1.88 -8.27 -6.52
CA GLU A 98 -1.92 -8.99 -5.23
C GLU A 98 -0.74 -9.97 -5.01
N GLN A 99 0.15 -10.10 -6.00
CA GLN A 99 1.34 -10.95 -5.91
C GLN A 99 2.58 -10.15 -5.48
N VAL A 100 2.42 -9.39 -4.44
CA VAL A 100 3.42 -8.47 -3.87
C VAL A 100 3.48 -8.63 -2.35
N ASN A 101 4.54 -8.13 -1.74
CA ASN A 101 4.67 -8.06 -0.30
C ASN A 101 5.38 -6.76 0.11
N ILE A 102 4.88 -6.11 1.17
CA ILE A 102 5.53 -4.97 1.79
C ILE A 102 5.69 -5.21 3.29
N ARG A 103 6.87 -4.92 3.80
CA ARG A 103 7.20 -4.92 5.23
C ARG A 103 7.76 -3.58 5.65
N ILE A 104 7.32 -3.11 6.80
CA ILE A 104 7.84 -1.93 7.47
C ILE A 104 8.42 -2.39 8.80
N ARG A 105 9.72 -2.20 9.00
CA ARG A 105 10.48 -2.71 10.17
C ARG A 105 10.26 -4.21 10.41
N GLY A 106 10.19 -4.98 9.32
CA GLY A 106 9.96 -6.41 9.33
C GLY A 106 8.51 -6.85 9.52
N VAL A 107 7.63 -5.99 10.00
CA VAL A 107 6.21 -6.32 10.11
C VAL A 107 5.56 -6.27 8.75
N ARG A 108 4.84 -7.33 8.37
CA ARG A 108 4.04 -7.32 7.15
C ARG A 108 2.98 -6.23 7.25
N ALA A 109 3.11 -5.19 6.43
CA ALA A 109 2.28 -4.01 6.50
C ALA A 109 0.96 -4.17 5.75
N GLN A 110 0.91 -5.02 4.72
CA GLN A 110 -0.34 -5.24 3.99
C GLN A 110 -1.31 -6.19 4.74
N PRO A 111 -2.62 -5.91 4.61
CA PRO A 111 -3.29 -4.77 3.96
C PRO A 111 -3.45 -3.56 4.89
N ALA A 112 -2.94 -3.67 6.10
CA ALA A 112 -3.11 -2.67 7.16
C ALA A 112 -2.12 -1.50 7.07
N THR A 113 -1.52 -1.25 5.90
CA THR A 113 -0.78 -0.01 5.67
C THR A 113 -1.80 1.09 5.43
N GLY A 114 -1.88 2.04 6.34
CA GLY A 114 -2.76 3.20 6.18
C GLY A 114 -2.25 4.12 5.06
N ILE A 115 -2.63 3.84 3.81
CA ILE A 115 -2.40 4.80 2.71
C ILE A 115 -3.52 5.83 2.76
N THR A 116 -3.13 7.08 2.86
CA THR A 116 -4.04 8.22 2.83
C THR A 116 -3.66 9.17 1.70
N VAL A 117 -4.64 9.89 1.16
CA VAL A 117 -4.44 11.01 0.23
C VAL A 117 -5.08 12.23 0.86
N GLU A 118 -4.29 13.25 1.20
CA GLU A 118 -4.74 14.42 1.98
C GLU A 118 -5.42 14.04 3.33
N GLY A 119 -4.90 12.99 3.99
CA GLY A 119 -5.47 12.44 5.23
C GLY A 119 -6.75 11.63 5.03
N ILE A 120 -7.23 11.46 3.81
CA ILE A 120 -8.40 10.65 3.47
C ILE A 120 -7.97 9.20 3.28
N PRO A 121 -8.55 8.22 3.99
CA PRO A 121 -8.18 6.83 3.84
C PRO A 121 -8.60 6.29 2.47
N THR A 122 -7.64 5.75 1.73
CA THR A 122 -7.88 5.15 0.41
C THR A 122 -7.85 3.62 0.45
N THR A 123 -7.42 3.04 1.58
CA THR A 123 -7.37 1.59 1.79
C THR A 123 -8.41 1.14 2.80
N GLY A 124 -9.30 0.24 2.39
CA GLY A 124 -10.35 -0.33 3.23
C GLY A 124 -10.33 -1.85 3.36
N GLY A 125 -9.27 -2.51 2.90
CA GLY A 125 -9.15 -3.97 2.91
C GLY A 125 -8.21 -4.48 1.84
N PRO A 126 -8.49 -4.32 0.53
CA PRO A 126 -7.55 -4.75 -0.51
C PRO A 126 -6.33 -3.84 -0.60
N LEU A 127 -5.25 -4.40 -1.12
CA LEU A 127 -4.07 -3.64 -1.51
C LEU A 127 -4.44 -2.65 -2.62
N ARG A 128 -4.00 -1.40 -2.48
CA ARG A 128 -4.30 -0.34 -3.46
C ARG A 128 -3.05 0.46 -3.87
N HIS A 129 -1.88 -0.12 -3.75
CA HIS A 129 -0.58 0.49 -4.10
C HIS A 129 -0.42 0.76 -5.60
N TYR A 130 -1.19 0.07 -6.46
CA TYR A 130 -1.12 0.10 -7.93
C TYR A 130 -2.14 1.07 -8.57
N ILE A 131 -3.04 1.67 -7.78
CA ILE A 131 -4.17 2.44 -8.33
C ILE A 131 -3.78 3.85 -8.74
N TYR A 132 -2.67 4.36 -8.26
CA TYR A 132 -2.21 5.73 -8.52
C TYR A 132 -1.10 5.76 -9.56
N ASP A 133 -1.07 6.84 -10.35
CA ASP A 133 0.09 7.24 -11.12
C ASP A 133 0.81 8.35 -10.35
N LEU A 134 2.02 8.03 -9.85
CA LEU A 134 2.73 8.91 -8.93
C LEU A 134 3.29 10.18 -9.60
N GLU A 135 3.22 10.28 -10.92
CA GLU A 135 3.48 11.56 -11.61
C GLU A 135 2.39 12.62 -11.32
N ASN A 136 1.28 12.23 -10.66
CA ASN A 136 0.21 13.11 -10.16
C ASN A 136 0.36 13.46 -8.68
N PHE A 137 1.49 13.14 -8.06
CA PHE A 137 1.74 13.43 -6.65
C PHE A 137 2.99 14.28 -6.48
N GLU A 138 2.95 15.14 -5.47
CA GLU A 138 4.06 16.03 -5.11
C GLU A 138 5.00 15.34 -4.15
N THR A 139 4.45 14.69 -3.11
CA THR A 139 5.23 14.00 -2.09
C THR A 139 4.55 12.74 -1.59
N ILE A 140 5.36 11.83 -1.03
CA ILE A 140 4.93 10.64 -0.30
C ILE A 140 5.63 10.66 1.05
N SER A 141 4.88 10.86 2.14
CA SER A 141 5.41 10.79 3.50
C SER A 141 5.14 9.43 4.12
N VAL A 142 6.12 8.88 4.82
CA VAL A 142 6.02 7.59 5.52
C VAL A 142 6.41 7.78 6.96
N TYR A 143 5.49 7.51 7.88
CA TYR A 143 5.75 7.48 9.32
C TYR A 143 5.85 6.03 9.80
N LYS A 144 6.82 5.74 10.66
CA LYS A 144 7.12 4.40 11.18
C LYS A 144 7.10 4.40 12.71
N GLY A 145 6.70 3.30 13.32
CA GLY A 145 6.61 3.18 14.77
C GLY A 145 5.52 4.08 15.36
N ALA A 146 5.88 5.23 15.93
CA ALA A 146 4.92 6.23 16.39
C ALA A 146 4.36 7.01 15.19
N ILE A 147 3.02 7.14 15.13
CA ILE A 147 2.31 7.77 14.01
C ILE A 147 1.47 8.93 14.54
N PRO A 148 1.54 10.14 13.96
CA PRO A 148 0.68 11.25 14.34
C PRO A 148 -0.80 10.88 14.30
N SER A 149 -1.62 11.43 15.22
CA SER A 149 -3.03 11.02 15.37
C SER A 149 -3.90 11.32 14.16
N ASP A 150 -3.53 12.27 13.31
CA ASP A 150 -4.23 12.63 12.08
C ASP A 150 -3.88 11.72 10.88
N PHE A 151 -2.91 10.80 11.02
CA PHE A 151 -2.55 9.81 10.01
C PHE A 151 -3.00 8.40 10.40
N GLY A 152 -2.99 7.48 9.42
CA GLY A 152 -3.25 6.06 9.60
C GLY A 152 -4.67 5.75 10.10
N THR A 153 -5.49 5.27 9.20
CA THR A 153 -6.91 4.92 9.42
C THR A 153 -7.28 3.67 8.63
N GLY A 154 -8.56 3.37 8.47
CA GLY A 154 -9.05 2.23 7.71
C GLY A 154 -8.90 0.93 8.48
N VAL A 155 -8.27 -0.11 7.88
CA VAL A 155 -8.08 -1.41 8.53
C VAL A 155 -6.95 -1.43 9.56
N GLY A 156 -6.18 -0.34 9.64
CA GLY A 156 -5.10 -0.18 10.60
C GLY A 156 -3.88 0.53 10.02
N ASN A 157 -2.84 0.57 10.83
CA ASN A 157 -1.57 1.23 10.52
C ASN A 157 -0.36 0.40 10.99
N ARG A 158 -0.50 -0.94 10.90
CA ARG A 158 0.55 -1.89 11.32
C ARG A 158 1.87 -1.58 10.61
N GLY A 159 2.91 -1.29 11.40
CA GLY A 159 4.23 -0.93 10.91
C GLY A 159 4.41 0.54 10.52
N GLY A 160 3.37 1.23 10.03
CA GLY A 160 3.49 2.60 9.59
C GLY A 160 2.25 3.18 8.92
N ALA A 161 2.33 4.45 8.51
CA ALA A 161 1.33 5.14 7.70
C ALA A 161 2.00 5.81 6.50
N ILE A 162 1.32 5.81 5.37
CA ILE A 162 1.78 6.41 4.10
C ILE A 162 0.79 7.50 3.72
N GLU A 163 1.30 8.72 3.56
CA GLU A 163 0.52 9.89 3.15
C GLU A 163 0.95 10.34 1.77
N LEU A 164 0.01 10.47 0.86
CA LEU A 164 0.21 10.96 -0.51
C LEU A 164 -0.35 12.37 -0.62
N LYS A 165 0.45 13.31 -1.07
CA LYS A 165 -0.01 14.67 -1.40
C LYS A 165 -0.16 14.81 -2.92
N PRO A 166 -1.36 15.09 -3.43
CA PRO A 166 -1.58 15.31 -4.86
C PRO A 166 -0.80 16.49 -5.40
N LEU A 167 -0.35 16.37 -6.63
CA LEU A 167 0.13 17.50 -7.42
C LEU A 167 -1.09 18.25 -7.97
N TRP A 168 -1.48 19.34 -7.31
CA TRP A 168 -2.56 20.20 -7.74
C TRP A 168 -2.19 20.97 -9.02
N ALA A 169 -3.20 21.52 -9.72
CA ALA A 169 -2.96 22.25 -10.95
C ALA A 169 -2.03 23.45 -10.74
N ASP A 170 -1.07 23.63 -11.63
CA ASP A 170 -0.09 24.71 -11.60
C ASP A 170 -0.77 26.10 -11.84
N GLU A 171 -0.08 27.17 -11.45
CA GLU A 171 -0.51 28.57 -11.69
C GLU A 171 -0.48 28.96 -13.18
N LYS A 172 0.38 28.31 -13.95
CA LYS A 172 0.60 28.55 -15.37
C LYS A 172 0.17 27.35 -16.18
N PHE A 173 -0.26 27.61 -17.43
CA PHE A 173 -0.49 26.53 -18.38
C PHE A 173 0.75 25.68 -18.55
N GLY A 174 0.57 24.36 -18.53
CA GLY A 174 1.64 23.40 -18.72
C GLY A 174 1.13 22.11 -19.34
N PHE A 175 2.03 21.45 -20.07
CA PHE A 175 1.76 20.15 -20.66
C PHE A 175 2.96 19.26 -20.53
N LYS A 176 2.76 17.99 -20.15
CA LYS A 176 3.80 16.97 -20.07
C LYS A 176 3.35 15.72 -20.83
N ILE A 177 4.24 15.16 -21.63
CA ILE A 177 4.04 13.86 -22.27
C ILE A 177 5.29 13.01 -22.06
N SER A 178 5.12 11.73 -21.80
CA SER A 178 6.23 10.77 -21.78
C SER A 178 5.82 9.43 -22.42
N GLN A 179 6.82 8.81 -23.08
CA GLN A 179 6.70 7.49 -23.70
C GLN A 179 7.84 6.62 -23.18
N SER A 180 7.52 5.36 -22.83
CA SER A 180 8.51 4.39 -22.40
C SER A 180 8.29 3.07 -23.12
N ALA A 181 9.38 2.34 -23.38
CA ALA A 181 9.37 0.99 -23.93
C ALA A 181 10.49 0.16 -23.28
N GLY A 182 10.37 -1.17 -23.25
CA GLY A 182 11.39 -2.02 -22.63
C GLY A 182 11.18 -3.50 -22.82
N SER A 183 11.90 -4.28 -22.02
CA SER A 183 11.82 -5.75 -21.99
C SER A 183 10.40 -6.23 -21.76
N PHE A 184 10.07 -7.41 -22.29
CA PHE A 184 8.74 -8.03 -22.17
C PHE A 184 7.63 -7.16 -22.77
N GLU A 185 7.89 -6.55 -23.92
CA GLU A 185 6.93 -5.67 -24.63
C GLU A 185 6.38 -4.52 -23.75
N TYR A 186 7.15 -4.14 -22.72
CA TYR A 186 6.75 -3.04 -21.84
C TYR A 186 6.53 -1.76 -22.63
N ARG A 187 5.37 -1.16 -22.42
CA ARG A 187 4.98 0.13 -23.01
C ARG A 187 4.25 0.97 -21.98
N ARG A 188 4.67 2.25 -21.85
CA ARG A 188 3.95 3.21 -21.02
C ARG A 188 3.86 4.54 -21.73
N THR A 189 2.65 5.09 -21.81
CA THR A 189 2.38 6.47 -22.24
C THR A 189 1.79 7.23 -21.05
N PHE A 190 2.24 8.44 -20.82
CA PHE A 190 1.68 9.34 -19.82
C PHE A 190 1.53 10.73 -20.42
N PHE A 191 0.41 11.40 -20.17
CA PHE A 191 0.29 12.84 -20.38
C PHE A 191 -0.37 13.52 -19.20
N ARG A 192 -0.05 14.79 -18.99
CA ARG A 192 -0.68 15.67 -18.04
C ARG A 192 -0.81 17.07 -18.64
N LEU A 193 -1.96 17.71 -18.42
CA LEU A 193 -2.24 19.08 -18.76
C LEU A 193 -2.64 19.82 -17.47
N ASP A 194 -2.00 20.96 -17.23
CA ASP A 194 -2.35 21.93 -16.21
C ASP A 194 -2.90 23.18 -16.89
N SER A 195 -4.11 23.62 -16.51
CA SER A 195 -4.81 24.72 -17.19
C SER A 195 -4.19 26.09 -16.93
N GLY A 196 -3.41 26.24 -15.84
CA GLY A 196 -3.16 27.55 -15.26
C GLY A 196 -4.44 28.20 -14.74
N LYS A 197 -4.35 29.46 -14.36
CA LYS A 197 -5.53 30.28 -13.98
C LYS A 197 -6.37 30.58 -15.21
N ILE A 198 -7.63 30.11 -15.24
CA ILE A 198 -8.51 30.21 -16.42
C ILE A 198 -9.51 31.36 -16.34
N ASN A 199 -9.65 32.00 -15.18
CA ASN A 199 -10.60 33.12 -14.98
C ASN A 199 -10.14 34.03 -13.82
N PRO A 200 -10.79 35.18 -13.62
CA PRO A 200 -10.47 36.09 -12.52
C PRO A 200 -10.66 35.53 -11.11
N LEU A 201 -11.41 34.44 -10.95
CA LEU A 201 -11.58 33.74 -9.68
C LEU A 201 -10.41 32.77 -9.39
N ASN A 202 -9.36 32.74 -10.22
CA ASN A 202 -8.21 31.86 -10.10
C ASN A 202 -8.57 30.37 -10.12
N THR A 203 -9.65 29.98 -10.83
CA THR A 203 -9.98 28.56 -11.04
C THR A 203 -8.86 27.87 -11.82
N LYS A 204 -8.45 26.70 -11.34
CA LYS A 204 -7.44 25.87 -12.00
C LYS A 204 -7.92 24.43 -12.06
N PHE A 205 -7.51 23.71 -13.10
CA PHE A 205 -7.69 22.27 -13.17
C PHE A 205 -6.48 21.58 -13.79
N SER A 206 -6.30 20.32 -13.46
CA SER A 206 -5.39 19.45 -14.21
C SER A 206 -6.08 18.16 -14.60
N VAL A 207 -5.66 17.60 -15.72
CA VAL A 207 -6.06 16.26 -16.17
C VAL A 207 -4.83 15.47 -16.58
N SER A 208 -4.80 14.19 -16.27
CA SER A 208 -3.76 13.29 -16.75
C SER A 208 -4.33 11.93 -17.12
N TYR A 209 -3.64 11.26 -17.99
CA TYR A 209 -3.92 9.88 -18.37
C TYR A 209 -2.63 9.10 -18.54
N SER A 210 -2.62 7.85 -18.08
CA SER A 210 -1.55 6.91 -18.39
C SER A 210 -2.09 5.57 -18.85
N PHE A 211 -1.37 5.00 -19.81
CA PHE A 211 -1.52 3.64 -20.29
C PHE A 211 -0.25 2.86 -19.99
N THR A 212 -0.35 1.64 -19.45
CA THR A 212 0.80 0.77 -19.19
C THR A 212 0.44 -0.68 -19.51
N GLN A 213 1.33 -1.39 -20.16
CA GLN A 213 1.17 -2.81 -20.51
C GLN A 213 2.54 -3.47 -20.64
N GLU A 214 2.61 -4.76 -20.32
CA GLU A 214 3.77 -5.62 -20.56
C GLU A 214 3.34 -7.08 -20.72
N ASP A 215 4.20 -7.92 -21.29
CA ASP A 215 4.07 -9.36 -21.21
C ASP A 215 4.64 -9.88 -19.89
N LYS A 216 4.17 -11.01 -19.41
CA LYS A 216 4.77 -11.69 -18.27
C LYS A 216 6.19 -12.11 -18.61
N TRP A 217 7.15 -11.92 -17.67
CA TRP A 217 8.54 -12.34 -17.88
C TRP A 217 8.72 -13.87 -17.88
N LYS A 218 7.70 -14.64 -17.46
CA LYS A 218 7.62 -16.09 -17.54
C LYS A 218 6.19 -16.53 -17.80
N GLY A 219 6.03 -17.65 -18.53
CA GLY A 219 4.73 -18.20 -18.90
C GLY A 219 3.93 -17.31 -19.86
N PRO A 220 2.74 -17.77 -20.27
CA PRO A 220 1.89 -17.05 -21.19
C PRO A 220 1.07 -15.95 -20.54
N GLY A 221 0.63 -14.98 -21.35
CA GLY A 221 -0.27 -13.88 -20.98
C GLY A 221 0.46 -12.59 -20.62
N ASP A 222 -0.32 -11.55 -20.50
CA ASP A 222 0.13 -10.17 -20.30
C ASP A 222 -0.31 -9.60 -18.94
N ILE A 223 0.34 -8.52 -18.55
CA ILE A 223 -0.02 -7.67 -17.43
C ILE A 223 -0.41 -6.31 -18.00
N GLY A 224 -1.67 -5.99 -17.86
CA GLY A 224 -2.27 -4.82 -18.48
C GLY A 224 -3.30 -5.19 -19.56
N PRO A 225 -3.85 -4.18 -20.26
CA PRO A 225 -3.57 -2.77 -20.05
C PRO A 225 -3.99 -2.28 -18.66
N ARG A 226 -3.15 -1.39 -18.10
CA ARG A 226 -3.53 -0.52 -16.98
C ARG A 226 -3.83 0.85 -17.57
N ASN A 227 -5.02 1.35 -17.31
CA ASN A 227 -5.46 2.70 -17.66
C ASN A 227 -5.68 3.48 -16.37
N ASN A 228 -5.02 4.62 -16.23
CA ASN A 228 -5.22 5.52 -15.09
C ASN A 228 -5.58 6.91 -15.59
N PHE A 229 -6.67 7.47 -15.06
CA PHE A 229 -7.10 8.83 -15.32
C PHE A 229 -7.19 9.59 -13.99
N ASN A 230 -6.60 10.77 -13.94
CA ASN A 230 -6.66 11.66 -12.78
C ASN A 230 -7.13 13.04 -13.17
N ILE A 231 -7.91 13.66 -12.30
CA ILE A 231 -8.41 15.02 -12.46
C ILE A 231 -8.32 15.76 -11.13
N THR A 232 -7.89 17.01 -11.19
CA THR A 232 -7.94 17.94 -10.05
C THR A 232 -8.62 19.24 -10.44
N VAL A 233 -9.31 19.87 -9.49
CA VAL A 233 -9.87 21.21 -9.63
C VAL A 233 -9.57 21.97 -8.36
N THR A 234 -9.16 23.23 -8.50
CA THR A 234 -8.98 24.16 -7.37
C THR A 234 -9.78 25.42 -7.64
N GLN A 235 -10.65 25.77 -6.69
CA GLN A 235 -11.50 26.96 -6.75
C GLN A 235 -11.37 27.74 -5.44
N PRO A 236 -10.62 28.85 -5.41
CA PRO A 236 -10.71 29.81 -4.33
C PRO A 236 -12.06 30.55 -4.36
N LEU A 237 -12.65 30.79 -3.20
CA LEU A 237 -13.86 31.57 -3.00
C LEU A 237 -13.56 32.72 -2.01
N GLY A 238 -12.96 33.78 -2.54
CA GLY A 238 -12.40 34.86 -1.75
C GLY A 238 -11.19 34.39 -0.92
N GLN A 239 -10.91 35.07 0.20
CA GLN A 239 -9.76 34.78 1.05
C GLN A 239 -10.04 33.75 2.15
N TYR A 240 -11.30 33.40 2.38
CA TYR A 240 -11.71 32.57 3.52
C TYR A 240 -12.02 31.13 3.15
N ILE A 241 -12.34 30.84 1.90
CA ILE A 241 -12.79 29.51 1.49
C ILE A 241 -12.01 29.06 0.25
N GLU A 242 -11.51 27.84 0.28
CA GLU A 242 -10.96 27.15 -0.89
C GLU A 242 -11.62 25.78 -1.03
N ILE A 243 -12.02 25.44 -2.24
CA ILE A 243 -12.57 24.12 -2.59
C ILE A 243 -11.60 23.47 -3.56
N LYS A 244 -11.13 22.28 -3.20
CA LYS A 244 -10.36 21.41 -4.08
C LYS A 244 -11.13 20.12 -4.32
N LEU A 245 -11.14 19.65 -5.57
CA LEU A 245 -11.71 18.35 -5.95
C LEU A 245 -10.61 17.52 -6.58
N TRP A 246 -10.62 16.25 -6.24
CA TRP A 246 -9.67 15.28 -6.77
C TRP A 246 -10.40 14.00 -7.16
N GLY A 247 -10.06 13.45 -8.32
CA GLY A 247 -10.59 12.18 -8.79
C GLY A 247 -9.52 11.32 -9.43
N ASN A 248 -9.56 10.02 -9.15
CA ASN A 248 -8.69 9.01 -9.75
C ASN A 248 -9.49 7.80 -10.17
N PHE A 249 -9.26 7.33 -11.39
CA PHE A 249 -9.92 6.16 -11.97
C PHE A 249 -8.83 5.25 -12.52
N ASN A 250 -8.83 3.99 -12.09
CA ASN A 250 -7.83 3.03 -12.49
C ASN A 250 -8.50 1.72 -12.92
N GLU A 251 -8.09 1.19 -14.07
CA GLU A 251 -8.47 -0.14 -14.52
C GLU A 251 -7.20 -0.91 -14.86
N ILE A 252 -7.09 -2.13 -14.35
CA ILE A 252 -6.03 -3.07 -14.71
C ILE A 252 -6.59 -4.47 -14.83
N LYS A 253 -6.11 -5.23 -15.80
CA LYS A 253 -6.30 -6.67 -15.91
C LYS A 253 -4.96 -7.34 -16.12
N HIS A 254 -4.79 -8.55 -15.59
CA HIS A 254 -3.58 -9.31 -15.82
C HIS A 254 -3.76 -10.80 -15.58
N TYR A 255 -2.89 -11.61 -16.20
CA TYR A 255 -2.72 -13.02 -15.87
C TYR A 255 -1.77 -13.16 -14.70
N LYS A 256 -2.07 -14.13 -13.81
CA LYS A 256 -1.27 -14.38 -12.60
C LYS A 256 0.04 -15.07 -12.94
N TYR A 257 1.05 -14.90 -12.08
CA TYR A 257 2.20 -15.79 -12.01
C TYR A 257 1.87 -17.01 -11.15
N ARG A 258 2.33 -18.19 -11.58
CA ARG A 258 2.24 -19.38 -10.75
C ARG A 258 3.24 -19.27 -9.60
N TYR A 259 2.78 -19.57 -8.39
CA TYR A 259 3.65 -19.69 -7.22
C TYR A 259 4.47 -21.00 -7.29
N LEU A 260 5.55 -21.03 -6.53
CA LEU A 260 6.42 -22.19 -6.30
C LEU A 260 6.19 -22.71 -4.88
N SER A 261 6.33 -24.02 -4.72
CA SER A 261 6.39 -24.68 -3.42
C SER A 261 7.80 -24.58 -2.82
N TYR A 262 7.95 -24.90 -1.52
CA TYR A 262 9.26 -24.91 -0.87
C TYR A 262 10.25 -25.89 -1.53
N PRO A 263 9.90 -27.14 -1.89
CA PRO A 263 10.80 -28.01 -2.67
C PRO A 263 11.24 -27.41 -4.01
N GLU A 264 10.34 -26.70 -4.72
CA GLU A 264 10.68 -26.05 -6.00
C GLU A 264 11.66 -24.88 -5.81
N ILE A 265 11.57 -24.10 -4.74
CA ILE A 265 12.54 -23.02 -4.50
C ILE A 265 13.90 -23.52 -4.05
N LYS A 266 14.01 -24.73 -3.48
CA LYS A 266 15.31 -25.36 -3.19
C LYS A 266 16.11 -25.67 -4.46
N ASP A 267 15.43 -25.95 -5.58
CA ASP A 267 16.04 -26.08 -6.91
C ASP A 267 15.56 -24.92 -7.81
N LEU A 268 15.71 -23.68 -7.33
CA LEU A 268 15.24 -22.49 -8.04
C LEU A 268 15.83 -22.40 -9.46
N LYS A 269 17.04 -22.91 -9.68
CA LYS A 269 17.66 -22.91 -11.01
C LYS A 269 16.80 -23.64 -12.02
N ARG A 270 16.22 -24.79 -11.66
CA ARG A 270 15.34 -25.62 -12.48
C ARG A 270 13.95 -25.01 -12.64
N TYR A 271 13.34 -24.53 -11.54
CA TYR A 271 11.95 -24.11 -11.49
C TYR A 271 11.75 -22.60 -11.69
N TYR A 272 12.84 -21.84 -11.97
CA TYR A 272 12.80 -20.37 -12.05
C TYR A 272 11.75 -19.83 -13.03
N ARG A 273 11.60 -20.49 -14.20
CA ARG A 273 10.66 -20.09 -15.23
C ARG A 273 9.34 -20.90 -15.24
N THR A 274 9.13 -21.72 -14.21
CA THR A 274 7.87 -22.50 -14.10
C THR A 274 6.70 -21.53 -13.92
N ASP A 275 5.66 -21.71 -14.73
CA ASP A 275 4.44 -20.92 -14.71
C ASP A 275 3.24 -21.75 -15.16
N PHE A 276 2.12 -21.11 -15.41
CA PHE A 276 0.90 -21.72 -15.95
C PHE A 276 1.07 -22.20 -17.39
N ASN A 277 0.23 -23.17 -17.79
CA ASN A 277 0.26 -23.76 -19.11
C ASN A 277 -0.38 -22.84 -20.15
N GLU A 278 0.17 -22.81 -21.37
CA GLU A 278 -0.37 -22.05 -22.49
C GLU A 278 -1.59 -22.71 -23.12
N GLU A 279 -1.64 -24.06 -23.09
CA GLU A 279 -2.69 -24.86 -23.71
C GLU A 279 -3.41 -25.74 -22.70
N ILE A 280 -4.63 -26.14 -23.01
CA ILE A 280 -5.38 -27.15 -22.28
C ILE A 280 -4.97 -28.55 -22.70
N THR A 281 -4.98 -29.47 -21.74
CA THR A 281 -4.61 -30.89 -21.96
C THR A 281 -5.83 -31.76 -22.27
N GLY A 282 -7.04 -31.28 -22.01
CA GLY A 282 -8.29 -32.03 -22.04
C GLY A 282 -8.53 -32.86 -20.78
N ILE A 283 -7.64 -32.75 -19.79
CA ILE A 283 -7.73 -33.40 -18.48
C ILE A 283 -8.02 -32.32 -17.42
N PRO A 284 -9.26 -32.19 -16.93
CA PRO A 284 -9.66 -31.11 -16.02
C PRO A 284 -8.77 -30.98 -14.77
N ALA A 285 -8.28 -32.11 -14.23
CA ALA A 285 -7.38 -32.16 -13.06
C ALA A 285 -5.97 -31.61 -13.36
N GLN A 286 -5.60 -31.36 -14.61
CA GLN A 286 -4.37 -30.72 -15.05
C GLN A 286 -4.66 -29.32 -15.61
N ASP A 287 -5.83 -29.13 -16.25
CA ASP A 287 -6.23 -27.90 -16.92
C ASP A 287 -6.51 -26.74 -15.98
N TYR A 288 -6.58 -26.98 -14.66
CA TYR A 288 -6.60 -25.89 -13.67
C TYR A 288 -5.34 -24.99 -13.77
N LEU A 289 -4.25 -25.50 -14.33
CA LEU A 289 -3.03 -24.75 -14.62
C LEU A 289 -3.07 -23.99 -15.94
N TYR A 290 -4.17 -24.02 -16.69
CA TYR A 290 -4.31 -23.20 -17.90
C TYR A 290 -4.34 -21.72 -17.54
N TYR A 291 -3.46 -20.90 -18.16
CA TYR A 291 -3.27 -19.51 -17.77
C TYR A 291 -4.55 -18.66 -17.80
N LYS A 292 -5.48 -18.91 -18.75
CA LYS A 292 -6.75 -18.16 -18.86
C LYS A 292 -7.69 -18.42 -17.68
N PHE A 293 -7.48 -19.49 -16.92
CA PHE A 293 -8.20 -19.73 -15.66
C PHE A 293 -7.57 -19.08 -14.46
N ASN A 294 -6.44 -18.36 -14.63
CA ASN A 294 -5.66 -17.74 -13.57
C ASN A 294 -5.39 -16.27 -13.90
N ARG A 295 -6.37 -15.40 -13.66
CA ARG A 295 -6.33 -13.98 -14.03
C ARG A 295 -7.11 -13.10 -13.08
N GLU A 296 -6.85 -11.82 -13.15
CA GLU A 296 -7.50 -10.77 -12.34
C GLU A 296 -7.92 -9.58 -13.20
N LYS A 297 -8.93 -8.87 -12.73
CA LYS A 297 -9.34 -7.57 -13.26
C LYS A 297 -9.76 -6.68 -12.11
N HIS A 298 -9.26 -5.45 -12.07
CA HIS A 298 -9.58 -4.44 -11.06
C HIS A 298 -10.08 -3.16 -11.71
N ASN A 299 -11.08 -2.56 -11.10
CA ASN A 299 -11.58 -1.22 -11.42
C ASN A 299 -11.68 -0.44 -10.12
N ASP A 300 -10.93 0.63 -10.00
CA ASP A 300 -10.83 1.46 -8.81
C ASP A 300 -11.27 2.89 -9.12
N LYS A 301 -12.01 3.51 -8.20
CA LYS A 301 -12.44 4.90 -8.31
C LYS A 301 -12.34 5.55 -6.96
N ASP A 302 -11.65 6.68 -6.90
CA ASP A 302 -11.59 7.53 -5.73
C ASP A 302 -12.00 8.95 -6.13
N LEU A 303 -12.91 9.54 -5.38
CA LEU A 303 -13.34 10.92 -5.53
C LEU A 303 -13.38 11.56 -4.16
N PHE A 304 -12.77 12.72 -4.00
CA PHE A 304 -12.92 13.49 -2.77
C PHE A 304 -12.96 15.01 -3.01
N GLY A 305 -13.54 15.69 -2.06
CA GLY A 305 -13.48 17.14 -1.91
C GLY A 305 -12.59 17.50 -0.72
N LEU A 306 -11.91 18.62 -0.82
CA LEU A 306 -11.18 19.25 0.28
C LEU A 306 -11.69 20.69 0.38
N ILE A 307 -12.53 20.97 1.39
CA ILE A 307 -13.11 22.28 1.64
C ILE A 307 -12.36 22.88 2.82
N THR A 308 -11.60 23.92 2.57
CA THR A 308 -10.86 24.66 3.57
C THR A 308 -11.58 25.95 3.89
N ILE A 309 -11.89 26.22 5.16
CA ILE A 309 -12.52 27.44 5.64
C ILE A 309 -11.59 28.06 6.69
N LYS A 310 -11.24 29.33 6.51
CA LYS A 310 -10.39 30.12 7.42
C LYS A 310 -11.24 31.24 8.05
N PRO A 311 -12.05 30.97 9.08
CA PRO A 311 -12.92 31.99 9.70
C PRO A 311 -12.14 33.08 10.44
N ALA A 312 -10.89 32.78 10.82
CA ALA A 312 -9.93 33.69 11.40
C ALA A 312 -8.52 33.25 11.03
N GLU A 313 -7.53 34.13 11.15
CA GLU A 313 -6.13 33.87 10.81
C GLU A 313 -5.57 32.61 11.48
N LYS A 314 -5.93 32.34 12.73
CA LYS A 314 -5.44 31.23 13.56
C LYS A 314 -6.39 30.04 13.63
N ILE A 315 -7.48 30.04 12.88
CA ILE A 315 -8.47 28.96 12.88
C ILE A 315 -8.69 28.49 11.46
N LYS A 316 -8.57 27.16 11.26
CA LYS A 316 -8.80 26.51 9.99
C LYS A 316 -9.73 25.32 10.19
N ILE A 317 -10.76 25.21 9.37
CA ILE A 317 -11.67 24.08 9.34
C ILE A 317 -11.49 23.37 8.00
N LEU A 318 -11.37 22.06 8.03
CA LEU A 318 -11.24 21.21 6.85
C LEU A 318 -12.37 20.18 6.85
N LEU A 319 -13.07 20.10 5.74
CA LEU A 319 -14.08 19.08 5.48
C LEU A 319 -13.68 18.31 4.25
N LYS A 320 -13.55 16.98 4.39
CA LYS A 320 -13.00 16.08 3.37
C LYS A 320 -13.98 14.94 3.08
N PRO A 321 -15.13 15.21 2.40
CA PRO A 321 -16.04 14.15 1.96
C PRO A 321 -15.40 13.32 0.86
N TYR A 322 -15.66 11.99 0.86
CA TYR A 322 -15.10 11.08 -0.15
C TYR A 322 -15.99 9.88 -0.46
N ILE A 323 -15.76 9.34 -1.65
CA ILE A 323 -16.31 8.07 -2.12
C ILE A 323 -15.15 7.27 -2.74
N SER A 324 -15.05 6.00 -2.37
CA SER A 324 -14.06 5.07 -2.90
C SER A 324 -14.75 3.76 -3.31
N ASP A 325 -14.46 3.27 -4.50
CA ASP A 325 -15.06 2.05 -5.05
C ASP A 325 -13.93 1.14 -5.57
N ASN A 326 -13.92 -0.11 -5.14
CA ASN A 326 -13.00 -1.15 -5.61
C ASN A 326 -13.77 -2.36 -6.11
N LYS A 327 -13.73 -2.59 -7.41
CA LYS A 327 -14.34 -3.77 -8.06
C LYS A 327 -13.26 -4.67 -8.61
N ALA A 328 -13.20 -5.89 -8.09
CA ALA A 328 -12.24 -6.87 -8.55
C ALA A 328 -12.90 -8.20 -8.90
N LEU A 329 -12.38 -8.83 -9.96
CA LEU A 329 -12.73 -10.16 -10.40
C LEU A 329 -11.46 -11.00 -10.44
N PHE A 330 -11.48 -12.14 -9.77
CA PHE A 330 -10.41 -13.11 -9.76
C PHE A 330 -10.91 -14.41 -10.37
N PHE A 331 -10.07 -15.07 -11.14
CA PHE A 331 -10.26 -16.44 -11.59
C PHE A 331 -9.09 -17.25 -11.11
N ASP A 332 -9.37 -18.38 -10.46
CA ASP A 332 -8.39 -19.29 -9.89
C ASP A 332 -8.73 -20.73 -10.26
N GLY A 333 -7.85 -21.36 -11.04
CA GLY A 333 -7.90 -22.79 -11.30
C GLY A 333 -7.61 -23.58 -10.03
N ARG A 334 -8.37 -24.65 -9.77
CA ARG A 334 -8.27 -25.50 -8.59
C ARG A 334 -7.93 -26.92 -8.98
N GLN A 335 -7.07 -27.59 -8.20
CA GLN A 335 -6.61 -28.98 -8.45
C GLN A 335 -7.75 -30.01 -8.60
N ASN A 336 -8.93 -29.73 -8.06
CA ASN A 336 -10.11 -30.59 -8.19
C ASN A 336 -10.82 -30.46 -9.55
N GLY A 337 -10.19 -29.83 -10.54
CA GLY A 337 -10.76 -29.66 -11.89
C GLY A 337 -11.84 -28.59 -11.97
N THR A 338 -11.79 -27.59 -11.09
CA THR A 338 -12.72 -26.45 -11.11
C THR A 338 -11.99 -25.12 -11.27
N VAL A 339 -12.73 -24.10 -11.68
CA VAL A 339 -12.32 -22.69 -11.62
C VAL A 339 -13.20 -21.98 -10.61
N GLN A 340 -12.60 -21.31 -9.68
CA GLN A 340 -13.30 -20.40 -8.77
C GLN A 340 -13.22 -18.98 -9.31
N LYS A 341 -14.37 -18.34 -9.50
CA LYS A 341 -14.48 -16.91 -9.76
C LYS A 341 -14.83 -16.19 -8.48
N THR A 342 -14.00 -15.25 -8.06
CA THR A 342 -14.26 -14.37 -6.91
C THR A 342 -14.66 -13.01 -7.41
N THR A 343 -15.82 -12.53 -6.95
CA THR A 343 -16.25 -11.14 -7.10
C THR A 343 -16.00 -10.42 -5.78
N ARG A 344 -15.32 -9.28 -5.86
CA ARG A 344 -15.09 -8.37 -4.73
C ARG A 344 -15.47 -6.96 -5.17
N ASP A 345 -16.60 -6.47 -4.67
CA ASP A 345 -17.10 -5.12 -4.93
C ASP A 345 -17.27 -4.43 -3.56
N ILE A 346 -16.41 -3.47 -3.27
CA ILE A 346 -16.32 -2.74 -2.01
C ILE A 346 -16.59 -1.28 -2.27
N GLU A 347 -17.67 -0.76 -1.71
CA GLU A 347 -18.02 0.66 -1.75
C GLU A 347 -17.75 1.29 -0.38
N ARG A 348 -17.08 2.45 -0.37
CA ARG A 348 -16.75 3.21 0.82
C ARG A 348 -17.21 4.66 0.64
N LYS A 349 -17.86 5.21 1.68
CA LYS A 349 -18.31 6.60 1.72
C LYS A 349 -18.00 7.16 3.09
N GLY A 350 -17.38 8.32 3.13
CA GLY A 350 -16.99 8.90 4.40
C GLY A 350 -16.74 10.39 4.34
N ILE A 351 -16.41 10.92 5.51
CA ILE A 351 -15.97 12.29 5.69
C ILE A 351 -14.91 12.33 6.78
N VAL A 352 -13.83 13.07 6.52
CA VAL A 352 -12.90 13.52 7.57
C VAL A 352 -13.15 14.99 7.82
N SER A 353 -13.48 15.33 9.07
CA SER A 353 -13.70 16.72 9.49
C SER A 353 -12.63 17.09 10.50
N GLU A 354 -11.98 18.24 10.31
CA GLU A 354 -10.90 18.70 11.17
C GLU A 354 -11.08 20.17 11.52
N ILE A 355 -10.70 20.54 12.73
CA ILE A 355 -10.49 21.92 13.15
C ILE A 355 -9.07 22.07 13.67
N GLU A 356 -8.37 23.05 13.14
CA GLU A 356 -7.03 23.44 13.59
C GLU A 356 -7.11 24.83 14.20
N ALA A 357 -6.46 25.02 15.35
CA ALA A 357 -6.38 26.32 16.01
C ALA A 357 -4.96 26.52 16.56
N GLU A 358 -4.49 27.76 16.50
CA GLU A 358 -3.22 28.15 17.12
C GLU A 358 -3.44 29.22 18.16
N PHE A 359 -2.96 28.96 19.39
CA PHE A 359 -3.06 29.88 20.51
C PHE A 359 -1.78 29.83 21.36
N ALA A 360 -1.19 30.98 21.61
CA ALA A 360 0.02 31.12 22.46
C ALA A 360 1.17 30.17 22.06
N GLY A 361 1.40 29.94 20.77
CA GLY A 361 2.44 29.04 20.26
C GLY A 361 2.11 27.55 20.36
N ILE A 362 0.92 27.19 20.80
CA ILE A 362 0.40 25.83 20.81
C ILE A 362 -0.55 25.66 19.60
N LYS A 363 -0.30 24.63 18.79
CA LYS A 363 -1.18 24.20 17.71
C LYS A 363 -2.02 23.03 18.21
N ALA A 364 -3.33 23.15 18.08
CA ALA A 364 -4.28 22.09 18.42
C ALA A 364 -5.06 21.69 17.15
N LYS A 365 -5.20 20.40 16.92
CA LYS A 365 -6.05 19.82 15.87
C LYS A 365 -6.99 18.81 16.50
N ALA A 366 -8.28 18.97 16.28
CA ALA A 366 -9.26 17.94 16.60
C ALA A 366 -9.89 17.46 15.27
N GLY A 367 -10.08 16.16 15.15
CA GLY A 367 -10.64 15.58 13.93
C GLY A 367 -11.54 14.40 14.21
N TYR A 368 -12.37 14.08 13.23
CA TYR A 368 -13.31 12.96 13.26
C TYR A 368 -13.42 12.34 11.88
N LEU A 369 -13.14 11.05 11.79
CA LEU A 369 -13.42 10.22 10.63
C LEU A 369 -14.72 9.46 10.86
N PHE A 370 -15.65 9.60 9.91
CA PHE A 370 -16.80 8.70 9.74
C PHE A 370 -16.67 8.00 8.39
N GLU A 371 -16.79 6.66 8.39
CA GLU A 371 -16.79 5.88 7.15
C GLU A 371 -17.81 4.75 7.24
N LYS A 372 -18.50 4.51 6.14
CA LYS A 372 -19.30 3.31 5.92
C LYS A 372 -18.72 2.52 4.76
N GLU A 373 -18.39 1.25 5.02
CA GLU A 373 -17.96 0.28 4.01
C GLU A 373 -19.09 -0.72 3.73
N ASP A 374 -19.36 -1.00 2.46
CA ASP A 374 -20.24 -2.07 2.01
C ASP A 374 -19.41 -3.19 1.36
N LEU A 375 -19.32 -4.33 2.04
CA LEU A 375 -18.63 -5.54 1.60
C LEU A 375 -19.60 -6.68 1.29
N THR A 376 -20.91 -6.41 1.21
CA THR A 376 -21.95 -7.43 0.99
C THR A 376 -21.85 -8.12 -0.38
N LYS A 377 -21.17 -7.49 -1.34
CA LYS A 377 -20.94 -8.02 -2.70
C LYS A 377 -19.60 -8.73 -2.83
N ILE A 378 -19.17 -9.45 -1.80
CA ILE A 378 -18.01 -10.33 -1.84
C ILE A 378 -18.50 -11.77 -1.83
N TYR A 379 -18.33 -12.48 -2.95
CA TYR A 379 -18.79 -13.86 -3.11
C TYR A 379 -17.91 -14.64 -4.09
N THR A 380 -18.03 -15.98 -4.05
CA THR A 380 -17.36 -16.85 -5.01
C THR A 380 -18.35 -17.72 -5.76
N GLU A 381 -18.06 -18.01 -7.03
CA GLU A 381 -18.78 -18.92 -7.92
C GLU A 381 -17.81 -20.01 -8.37
N ASN A 382 -18.26 -21.24 -8.42
CA ASN A 382 -17.48 -22.38 -8.87
C ASN A 382 -17.95 -22.86 -10.23
N TYR A 383 -17.01 -23.22 -11.11
CA TYR A 383 -17.23 -23.74 -12.44
C TYR A 383 -16.43 -25.03 -12.63
N ARG A 384 -17.04 -26.06 -13.23
CA ARG A 384 -16.35 -27.27 -13.66
C ARG A 384 -15.62 -27.00 -14.96
N ILE A 385 -14.37 -27.47 -15.04
CA ILE A 385 -13.61 -27.48 -16.29
C ILE A 385 -14.07 -28.71 -17.10
N ASN A 386 -14.55 -28.51 -18.31
CA ASN A 386 -14.87 -29.58 -19.27
C ASN A 386 -13.62 -29.94 -20.10
N SER A 387 -13.58 -31.13 -20.70
CA SER A 387 -12.44 -31.59 -21.48
C SER A 387 -12.13 -30.71 -22.71
N ASN A 388 -13.08 -29.95 -23.22
CA ASN A 388 -12.87 -28.95 -24.27
C ASN A 388 -12.45 -27.56 -23.74
N GLY A 389 -12.17 -27.41 -22.45
CA GLY A 389 -11.81 -26.15 -21.82
C GLY A 389 -12.97 -25.19 -21.53
N SER A 390 -14.21 -25.54 -21.87
CA SER A 390 -15.37 -24.75 -21.48
C SER A 390 -15.67 -24.90 -19.99
N LEU A 391 -16.37 -23.91 -19.41
CA LEU A 391 -16.70 -23.86 -17.98
C LEU A 391 -18.21 -24.06 -17.77
N SER A 392 -18.58 -25.02 -16.93
CA SER A 392 -19.95 -25.28 -16.52
C SER A 392 -20.19 -24.79 -15.09
N TYR A 393 -21.18 -23.96 -14.89
CA TYR A 393 -21.51 -23.38 -13.58
C TYR A 393 -21.98 -24.47 -12.59
N LEU A 394 -21.41 -24.42 -11.37
CA LEU A 394 -21.71 -25.35 -10.28
C LEU A 394 -22.45 -24.70 -9.11
N GLY A 395 -22.54 -23.35 -9.08
CA GLY A 395 -23.16 -22.61 -7.99
C GLY A 395 -22.16 -21.75 -7.22
N TYR A 396 -22.65 -21.14 -6.15
CA TYR A 396 -21.81 -20.33 -5.26
C TYR A 396 -20.94 -21.21 -4.36
N GLY A 397 -19.66 -20.83 -4.19
CA GLY A 397 -18.79 -21.39 -3.16
C GLY A 397 -18.96 -20.68 -1.82
N ILE A 398 -18.82 -19.32 -1.85
CA ILE A 398 -19.11 -18.45 -0.71
C ILE A 398 -20.17 -17.46 -1.16
N PHE A 399 -21.16 -17.22 -0.31
CA PHE A 399 -22.15 -16.17 -0.49
C PHE A 399 -22.29 -15.38 0.80
N SER A 400 -22.22 -14.05 0.74
CA SER A 400 -22.21 -13.14 1.89
C SER A 400 -21.00 -13.38 2.81
N SER A 401 -19.79 -13.20 2.28
CA SER A 401 -18.54 -13.38 3.03
C SER A 401 -18.27 -12.29 4.08
N ALA A 402 -18.84 -11.11 3.90
CA ALA A 402 -18.74 -9.97 4.81
C ALA A 402 -20.01 -9.14 4.78
N GLY A 403 -20.16 -8.25 5.75
CA GLY A 403 -21.30 -7.34 5.89
C GLY A 403 -20.95 -5.89 5.58
N THR A 404 -21.66 -4.98 6.24
CA THR A 404 -21.33 -3.54 6.24
C THR A 404 -20.52 -3.22 7.48
N TYR A 405 -19.54 -2.34 7.33
CA TYR A 405 -18.71 -1.80 8.41
C TYR A 405 -19.01 -0.34 8.60
N THR A 406 -18.99 0.10 9.87
CA THR A 406 -19.15 1.52 10.22
C THR A 406 -18.01 1.92 11.13
N ILE A 407 -17.13 2.78 10.61
CA ILE A 407 -15.95 3.24 11.31
C ILE A 407 -16.20 4.65 11.86
N ASN A 408 -15.90 4.83 13.15
CA ASN A 408 -15.92 6.11 13.85
C ASN A 408 -14.55 6.30 14.50
N SER A 409 -13.84 7.38 14.15
CA SER A 409 -12.48 7.57 14.64
C SER A 409 -12.20 9.04 14.98
N PRO A 410 -12.61 9.50 16.17
CA PRO A 410 -12.22 10.80 16.69
C PRO A 410 -10.74 10.81 17.07
N TYR A 411 -10.11 11.97 16.93
CA TYR A 411 -8.74 12.19 17.38
C TYR A 411 -8.48 13.63 17.79
N ILE A 412 -7.46 13.79 18.61
CA ILE A 412 -6.90 15.10 18.98
C ILE A 412 -5.38 15.04 18.89
N LYS A 413 -4.78 16.14 18.47
CA LYS A 413 -3.33 16.34 18.40
C LYS A 413 -3.02 17.73 18.89
N ILE A 414 -2.02 17.86 19.76
CA ILE A 414 -1.49 19.12 20.22
C ILE A 414 0.02 19.14 20.03
N SER A 415 0.55 20.27 19.64
CA SER A 415 1.99 20.44 19.44
C SER A 415 2.42 21.86 19.77
N GLY A 416 3.70 22.04 20.11
CA GLY A 416 4.26 23.34 20.39
C GLY A 416 5.78 23.31 20.38
N THR A 417 6.36 24.52 20.42
CA THR A 417 7.81 24.73 20.50
C THR A 417 8.11 25.63 21.70
N HIS A 418 9.12 25.26 22.48
CA HIS A 418 9.62 26.07 23.56
C HIS A 418 11.17 26.13 23.48
N GLY A 419 11.69 27.26 23.03
CA GLY A 419 13.11 27.37 22.68
C GLY A 419 13.50 26.32 21.63
N ASN A 420 14.49 25.50 21.96
CA ASN A 420 14.96 24.41 21.08
C ASN A 420 14.20 23.10 21.23
N LEU A 421 13.17 23.05 22.07
CA LEU A 421 12.36 21.85 22.32
C LEU A 421 11.07 21.91 21.52
N ASN A 422 10.87 20.94 20.61
CA ASN A 422 9.58 20.67 19.97
C ASN A 422 8.92 19.50 20.67
N TRP A 423 7.61 19.56 20.80
CA TRP A 423 6.82 18.49 21.39
C TRP A 423 5.49 18.31 20.69
N GLN A 424 5.01 17.09 20.70
CA GLN A 424 3.70 16.75 20.17
C GLN A 424 3.11 15.60 20.98
N ALA A 425 1.82 15.65 21.21
CA ALA A 425 1.06 14.55 21.79
C ALA A 425 -0.29 14.43 21.09
N GLY A 426 -0.79 13.22 21.02
CA GLY A 426 -2.09 12.97 20.43
C GLY A 426 -2.67 11.65 20.84
N ILE A 427 -3.96 11.51 20.61
CA ILE A 427 -4.70 10.27 20.84
C ILE A 427 -5.79 10.14 19.77
N LYS A 428 -5.95 8.94 19.26
CA LYS A 428 -7.03 8.55 18.36
C LYS A 428 -7.80 7.39 18.98
N TYR A 429 -9.11 7.40 18.87
CA TYR A 429 -9.95 6.25 19.15
C TYR A 429 -10.43 5.66 17.84
N PHE A 430 -10.26 4.38 17.68
CA PHE A 430 -10.79 3.63 16.52
C PHE A 430 -11.92 2.73 17.01
N HIS A 431 -13.08 2.85 16.39
CA HIS A 431 -14.26 2.03 16.64
C HIS A 431 -14.81 1.59 15.29
N ASP A 432 -14.88 0.29 15.08
CA ASP A 432 -15.42 -0.34 13.89
C ASP A 432 -16.51 -1.34 14.28
N ARG A 433 -17.69 -1.17 13.72
CA ARG A 433 -18.83 -2.04 13.93
C ARG A 433 -19.14 -2.79 12.65
N GLU A 434 -18.96 -4.11 12.70
CA GLU A 434 -19.32 -5.05 11.64
C GLU A 434 -20.74 -5.55 11.84
N SER A 435 -21.57 -5.49 10.78
CA SER A 435 -22.93 -6.01 10.84
C SER A 435 -22.98 -7.54 10.91
N ALA A 436 -24.06 -8.09 11.46
CA ALA A 436 -24.35 -9.51 11.39
C ALA A 436 -24.48 -9.99 9.93
N VAL A 437 -24.04 -11.21 9.63
CA VAL A 437 -24.06 -11.81 8.31
C VAL A 437 -24.81 -13.13 8.33
N LYS A 438 -25.71 -13.32 7.38
CA LYS A 438 -26.45 -14.59 7.17
C LYS A 438 -25.72 -15.45 6.15
N GLY A 439 -25.50 -16.72 6.47
CA GLY A 439 -24.80 -17.69 5.62
C GLY A 439 -25.75 -18.45 4.67
N TYR A 440 -25.23 -18.78 3.51
CA TYR A 440 -25.90 -19.55 2.48
C TYR A 440 -24.94 -20.54 1.85
N LEU A 441 -25.49 -21.63 1.32
CA LEU A 441 -24.76 -22.66 0.56
C LEU A 441 -25.49 -22.97 -0.73
N THR A 442 -24.76 -23.43 -1.73
CA THR A 442 -25.37 -24.03 -2.91
C THR A 442 -25.76 -25.47 -2.63
N GLN A 443 -27.00 -25.83 -2.92
CA GLN A 443 -27.51 -27.19 -2.94
C GLN A 443 -27.94 -27.53 -4.38
N ILE A 444 -27.60 -28.72 -4.85
CA ILE A 444 -28.06 -29.19 -6.16
C ILE A 444 -29.42 -29.86 -5.98
N VAL A 445 -30.42 -29.23 -6.58
CA VAL A 445 -31.81 -29.76 -6.55
C VAL A 445 -32.25 -30.00 -7.98
N SER A 446 -32.57 -31.25 -8.32
CA SER A 446 -32.93 -31.66 -9.70
C SER A 446 -31.94 -31.23 -10.77
N GLY A 447 -30.63 -31.29 -10.43
CA GLY A 447 -29.55 -30.92 -11.33
C GLY A 447 -29.25 -29.41 -11.39
N ASN A 448 -30.02 -28.54 -10.73
CA ASN A 448 -29.84 -27.10 -10.72
C ASN A 448 -29.23 -26.62 -9.38
N PRO A 449 -28.26 -25.72 -9.40
CA PRO A 449 -27.71 -25.12 -8.18
C PRO A 449 -28.68 -24.09 -7.61
N LEU A 450 -29.16 -24.33 -6.40
CA LEU A 450 -30.02 -23.42 -5.63
C LEU A 450 -29.27 -22.92 -4.40
N LEU A 451 -29.45 -21.65 -4.08
CA LEU A 451 -28.89 -21.02 -2.88
C LEU A 451 -29.84 -21.27 -1.70
N VAL A 452 -29.41 -22.01 -0.69
CA VAL A 452 -30.19 -22.35 0.49
C VAL A 452 -29.57 -21.79 1.76
N ARG A 453 -30.40 -21.49 2.74
CA ARG A 453 -29.97 -20.97 4.05
C ARG A 453 -29.13 -22.01 4.80
N ALA A 454 -28.02 -21.54 5.41
CA ALA A 454 -27.08 -22.33 6.19
C ALA A 454 -26.75 -21.61 7.52
N PRO A 455 -27.57 -21.82 8.59
CA PRO A 455 -27.42 -21.08 9.85
C PRO A 455 -26.09 -21.29 10.56
N ASP A 456 -25.38 -22.39 10.31
CA ASP A 456 -24.03 -22.66 10.84
C ASP A 456 -22.94 -21.80 10.20
N LEU A 457 -23.27 -21.08 9.13
CA LEU A 457 -22.43 -20.07 8.49
C LEU A 457 -22.78 -18.64 8.91
N ASP A 458 -23.73 -18.46 9.82
CA ASP A 458 -24.07 -17.12 10.32
C ASP A 458 -22.94 -16.58 11.19
N ARG A 459 -22.85 -15.26 11.21
CA ARG A 459 -22.00 -14.52 12.14
C ARG A 459 -22.80 -13.38 12.76
N THR A 460 -22.64 -13.20 14.05
CA THR A 460 -23.23 -12.09 14.79
C THR A 460 -22.51 -10.78 14.52
N GLU A 461 -23.12 -9.69 14.91
CA GLU A 461 -22.48 -8.37 14.90
C GLU A 461 -21.24 -8.39 15.80
N LYS A 462 -20.16 -7.74 15.34
CA LYS A 462 -18.92 -7.63 16.09
C LYS A 462 -18.41 -6.20 16.08
N THR A 463 -17.85 -5.77 17.21
CA THR A 463 -17.23 -4.45 17.36
C THR A 463 -15.75 -4.61 17.69
N TYR A 464 -14.92 -3.80 17.04
CA TYR A 464 -13.48 -3.69 17.30
C TYR A 464 -13.15 -2.28 17.75
N GLU A 465 -12.43 -2.18 18.87
CA GLU A 465 -12.10 -0.90 19.48
C GLU A 465 -10.65 -0.85 19.93
N VAL A 466 -9.99 0.30 19.72
CA VAL A 466 -8.63 0.52 20.23
C VAL A 466 -8.34 2.01 20.42
N TRP A 467 -7.67 2.34 21.54
CA TRP A 467 -7.07 3.63 21.78
C TRP A 467 -5.63 3.65 21.26
N ILE A 468 -5.27 4.70 20.52
CA ILE A 468 -4.02 4.85 19.80
C ILE A 468 -3.33 6.14 20.27
N PRO A 469 -2.69 6.13 21.45
CA PRO A 469 -1.90 7.25 21.93
C PRO A 469 -0.59 7.37 21.17
N ASN A 470 -0.09 8.61 21.04
CA ASN A 470 1.23 8.91 20.53
C ASN A 470 1.77 10.18 21.20
N ALA A 471 3.09 10.25 21.35
CA ALA A 471 3.78 11.42 21.84
C ALA A 471 5.21 11.45 21.32
N GLY A 472 5.77 12.63 21.14
CA GLY A 472 7.15 12.81 20.73
C GLY A 472 7.72 14.12 21.23
N LEU A 473 9.03 14.09 21.44
CA LEU A 473 9.85 15.23 21.81
C LEU A 473 11.06 15.28 20.90
N SER A 474 11.44 16.46 20.43
CA SER A 474 12.74 16.66 19.79
C SER A 474 13.43 17.89 20.36
N TYR A 475 14.75 17.82 20.46
CA TYR A 475 15.58 18.89 20.98
C TYR A 475 16.72 19.22 20.02
N LEU A 476 16.78 20.48 19.62
CA LEU A 476 17.82 21.01 18.73
C LEU A 476 19.02 21.45 19.57
N PHE A 477 20.06 20.63 19.63
CA PHE A 477 21.32 20.92 20.36
C PHE A 477 22.14 22.01 19.66
N SER A 478 22.11 21.99 18.31
CA SER A 478 22.75 22.99 17.45
C SER A 478 22.02 23.00 16.10
N GLU A 479 22.33 23.93 15.22
CA GLU A 479 21.80 23.98 13.84
C GLU A 479 22.01 22.67 13.06
N ASN A 480 22.99 21.86 13.44
CA ASN A 480 23.39 20.64 12.77
C ASN A 480 23.02 19.35 13.53
N LEU A 481 22.51 19.43 14.75
CA LEU A 481 22.26 18.26 15.60
C LEU A 481 20.94 18.36 16.35
N GLU A 482 20.03 17.47 16.04
CA GLU A 482 18.76 17.26 16.73
C GLU A 482 18.70 15.83 17.25
N ALA A 483 18.14 15.62 18.45
CA ALA A 483 17.75 14.31 18.94
C ALA A 483 16.25 14.28 19.21
N TYR A 484 15.64 13.12 19.01
CA TYR A 484 14.23 12.95 19.29
C TYR A 484 13.92 11.60 19.94
N ILE A 485 12.82 11.56 20.66
CA ILE A 485 12.21 10.35 21.21
C ILE A 485 10.72 10.38 20.94
N SER A 486 10.17 9.27 20.49
CA SER A 486 8.73 9.14 20.26
C SER A 486 8.19 7.80 20.69
N TYR A 487 6.97 7.82 21.20
CA TYR A 487 6.17 6.64 21.55
C TYR A 487 4.86 6.67 20.78
N GLY A 488 4.41 5.51 20.32
CA GLY A 488 3.09 5.37 19.72
C GLY A 488 2.60 3.94 19.61
N LYS A 489 1.28 3.80 19.66
CA LYS A 489 0.62 2.54 19.43
C LYS A 489 0.19 2.43 17.96
N THR A 490 0.38 1.26 17.37
CA THR A 490 -0.16 0.89 16.07
C THR A 490 -1.09 -0.30 16.21
N PHE A 491 -1.98 -0.49 15.23
CA PHE A 491 -3.00 -1.54 15.28
C PHE A 491 -3.32 -2.09 13.89
N ARG A 492 -4.00 -3.24 13.90
CA ARG A 492 -4.64 -3.82 12.72
C ARG A 492 -5.90 -4.56 13.16
N ARG A 493 -7.04 -4.27 12.53
CA ARG A 493 -8.24 -5.09 12.68
C ARG A 493 -8.16 -6.34 11.78
N PRO A 494 -8.82 -7.44 12.13
CA PRO A 494 -9.00 -8.57 11.21
C PRO A 494 -9.77 -8.13 9.96
N TYR A 495 -9.45 -8.69 8.79
CA TYR A 495 -10.09 -8.28 7.53
C TYR A 495 -10.22 -9.39 6.49
N ASN A 496 -9.51 -10.52 6.63
CA ASN A 496 -9.55 -11.60 5.65
C ASN A 496 -10.40 -12.76 6.18
N TYR A 497 -11.63 -12.81 5.73
CA TYR A 497 -12.58 -13.81 6.16
C TYR A 497 -12.75 -14.97 5.18
N MET A 498 -12.38 -14.79 3.91
CA MET A 498 -12.64 -15.79 2.87
C MET A 498 -11.92 -17.11 3.11
N ALA A 499 -10.69 -17.06 3.62
CA ALA A 499 -9.92 -18.28 3.92
C ALA A 499 -10.60 -19.14 4.99
N LEU A 500 -11.11 -18.52 6.06
CA LEU A 500 -11.85 -19.24 7.13
C LEU A 500 -13.17 -19.82 6.63
N ILE A 501 -13.92 -19.04 5.82
CA ILE A 501 -15.21 -19.50 5.26
C ILE A 501 -14.97 -20.66 4.30
N ASN A 502 -13.97 -20.58 3.41
CA ASN A 502 -13.60 -21.66 2.52
C ASN A 502 -13.19 -22.92 3.29
N LEU A 503 -12.34 -22.78 4.32
CA LEU A 503 -11.92 -23.91 5.16
C LEU A 503 -13.13 -24.59 5.81
N TYR A 504 -13.97 -23.81 6.49
CA TYR A 504 -15.16 -24.32 7.15
C TYR A 504 -16.10 -25.02 6.15
N THR A 505 -16.40 -24.36 5.02
CA THR A 505 -17.33 -24.88 4.01
C THR A 505 -16.84 -26.19 3.40
N ASN A 506 -15.54 -26.27 3.09
CA ASN A 506 -14.92 -27.47 2.51
C ASN A 506 -14.86 -28.65 3.48
N LEU A 507 -14.79 -28.42 4.78
CA LEU A 507 -14.70 -29.43 5.84
C LEU A 507 -15.91 -29.39 6.79
N ARG A 508 -17.04 -28.84 6.33
CA ARG A 508 -18.24 -28.52 7.13
C ARG A 508 -18.68 -29.65 8.02
N ALA A 509 -18.84 -30.87 7.48
CA ALA A 509 -19.30 -32.03 8.28
C ALA A 509 -18.29 -32.36 9.42
N ARG A 510 -17.01 -32.16 9.23
CA ARG A 510 -15.98 -32.40 10.26
C ARG A 510 -15.98 -31.34 11.35
N PHE A 511 -16.16 -30.07 10.98
CA PHE A 511 -16.35 -29.00 11.96
C PHE A 511 -17.63 -29.21 12.78
N GLN A 512 -18.74 -29.55 12.13
CA GLN A 512 -19.98 -29.86 12.82
C GLN A 512 -19.88 -31.08 13.75
N SER A 513 -19.17 -32.15 13.33
CA SER A 513 -18.91 -33.30 14.19
C SER A 513 -18.03 -32.96 15.41
N ALA A 514 -17.17 -31.94 15.31
CA ALA A 514 -16.41 -31.40 16.42
C ALA A 514 -17.18 -30.37 17.25
N GLY A 515 -18.50 -30.14 16.95
CA GLY A 515 -19.34 -29.17 17.64
C GLY A 515 -19.01 -27.70 17.31
N LEU A 516 -18.34 -27.44 16.19
CA LEU A 516 -17.86 -26.11 15.81
C LEU A 516 -18.72 -25.52 14.67
N LYS A 517 -19.09 -24.25 14.82
CA LYS A 517 -19.70 -23.41 13.79
C LYS A 517 -18.64 -22.48 13.18
N LEU A 518 -18.98 -21.85 12.05
CA LEU A 518 -18.10 -20.83 11.44
C LEU A 518 -17.79 -19.70 12.41
N GLU A 519 -18.78 -19.24 13.17
CA GLU A 519 -18.62 -18.16 14.15
C GLU A 519 -17.53 -18.45 15.20
N ASP A 520 -17.33 -19.71 15.59
CA ASP A 520 -16.30 -20.09 16.56
C ASP A 520 -14.88 -19.81 16.04
N LEU A 521 -14.68 -19.92 14.73
CA LEU A 521 -13.41 -19.57 14.10
C LEU A 521 -13.18 -18.03 14.09
N PHE A 522 -14.27 -17.26 13.98
CA PHE A 522 -14.22 -15.79 13.99
C PHE A 522 -14.11 -15.20 15.39
N ASN A 523 -14.62 -15.90 16.42
CA ASN A 523 -14.55 -15.45 17.81
C ASN A 523 -13.10 -15.29 18.31
N GLY A 524 -12.15 -16.05 17.77
CA GLY A 524 -10.72 -15.92 18.07
C GLY A 524 -10.00 -14.80 17.31
N LEU A 525 -10.71 -14.06 16.47
CA LEU A 525 -10.13 -12.91 15.77
C LEU A 525 -10.33 -11.63 16.58
N ASP A 526 -9.27 -10.82 16.71
CA ASP A 526 -9.28 -9.58 17.50
C ASP A 526 -8.27 -8.57 16.90
N ILE A 527 -8.25 -7.36 17.44
CA ILE A 527 -7.28 -6.34 17.03
C ILE A 527 -5.87 -6.75 17.43
N GLU A 528 -4.98 -6.76 16.43
CA GLU A 528 -3.55 -6.74 16.68
C GLU A 528 -3.13 -5.33 17.11
N SER A 529 -2.22 -5.22 18.07
CA SER A 529 -1.63 -3.95 18.46
C SER A 529 -0.14 -4.08 18.74
N SER A 530 0.58 -2.98 18.53
CA SER A 530 1.96 -2.87 18.97
C SER A 530 2.24 -1.54 19.64
N ASP A 531 3.02 -1.60 20.70
CA ASP A 531 3.60 -0.45 21.39
C ASP A 531 5.01 -0.25 20.81
N ASN A 532 5.33 0.97 20.35
CA ASN A 532 6.57 1.31 19.67
C ASN A 532 7.25 2.49 20.38
N LEU A 533 8.56 2.41 20.55
CA LEU A 533 9.41 3.47 21.08
C LEU A 533 10.59 3.67 20.14
N ASP A 534 10.77 4.88 19.66
CA ASP A 534 11.87 5.27 18.80
C ASP A 534 12.75 6.32 19.50
N VAL A 535 14.06 6.18 19.34
CA VAL A 535 15.07 7.18 19.70
C VAL A 535 15.93 7.44 18.47
N GLY A 536 15.93 8.67 18.00
CA GLY A 536 16.67 9.04 16.80
C GLY A 536 17.54 10.27 16.97
N LEU A 537 18.54 10.36 16.12
CA LEU A 537 19.37 11.55 15.92
C LEU A 537 19.24 12.03 14.48
N ARG A 538 19.38 13.32 14.28
CA ARG A 538 19.52 13.97 12.98
C ARG A 538 20.75 14.83 13.01
N PHE A 539 21.72 14.44 12.22
CA PHE A 539 22.95 15.19 12.06
C PHE A 539 23.12 15.58 10.60
N ARG A 540 23.26 16.88 10.34
CA ARG A 540 23.47 17.42 9.01
C ARG A 540 24.65 18.36 9.04
N LYS A 541 25.61 18.11 8.16
CA LYS A 541 26.73 19.00 7.87
C LYS A 541 27.01 18.95 6.36
N ASP A 542 27.78 19.90 5.83
CA ASP A 542 28.01 20.09 4.39
C ASP A 542 28.30 18.79 3.62
N PHE A 543 29.03 17.86 4.23
CA PHE A 543 29.46 16.62 3.59
C PHE A 543 28.62 15.37 3.97
N VAL A 544 27.69 15.48 4.95
CA VAL A 544 26.93 14.31 5.44
C VAL A 544 25.59 14.67 6.06
N GLU A 545 24.58 13.88 5.74
CA GLU A 545 23.36 13.72 6.55
C GLU A 545 23.38 12.32 7.16
N PHE A 546 23.21 12.24 8.49
CA PHE A 546 23.24 10.98 9.23
C PHE A 546 22.08 10.94 10.22
N ASN A 547 21.13 10.03 9.97
CA ASN A 547 19.87 9.92 10.67
C ASN A 547 19.68 8.51 11.27
N PRO A 548 20.44 8.13 12.33
CA PRO A 548 20.24 6.85 13.01
C PRO A 548 18.96 6.85 13.85
N VAL A 549 18.25 5.72 13.81
CA VAL A 549 17.07 5.48 14.63
C VAL A 549 17.19 4.13 15.31
N PHE A 550 17.09 4.08 16.64
CA PHE A 550 16.90 2.87 17.42
C PHE A 550 15.41 2.71 17.72
N PHE A 551 14.87 1.53 17.52
CA PHE A 551 13.47 1.26 17.80
C PHE A 551 13.29 0.01 18.64
N LEU A 552 12.26 0.05 19.49
CA LEU A 552 11.77 -1.06 20.29
C LEU A 552 10.29 -1.26 19.96
N SER A 553 9.84 -2.51 19.87
CA SER A 553 8.43 -2.82 19.66
C SER A 553 7.97 -4.02 20.47
N LYS A 554 6.71 -3.97 20.91
CA LYS A 554 6.03 -5.06 21.61
C LYS A 554 4.69 -5.31 20.96
N HIS A 555 4.51 -6.49 20.37
CA HIS A 555 3.32 -6.87 19.62
C HIS A 555 2.44 -7.81 20.46
N LYS A 556 1.13 -7.57 20.41
CA LYS A 556 0.09 -8.36 21.09
C LYS A 556 -0.96 -8.78 20.07
N ASN A 557 -1.58 -9.93 20.32
CA ASN A 557 -2.65 -10.48 19.50
C ASN A 557 -2.25 -10.60 18.02
N LEU A 558 -0.98 -10.98 17.72
CA LEU A 558 -0.57 -11.21 16.35
C LEU A 558 -1.42 -12.32 15.73
N LEU A 559 -1.97 -12.06 14.56
CA LEU A 559 -2.63 -13.08 13.77
C LEU A 559 -1.59 -14.13 13.37
N THR A 560 -1.81 -15.36 13.81
CA THR A 560 -0.87 -16.46 13.66
C THR A 560 -1.61 -17.72 13.24
N THR A 561 -1.08 -18.44 12.27
CA THR A 561 -1.64 -19.74 11.90
C THR A 561 -1.43 -20.74 13.02
N VAL A 562 -2.53 -21.32 13.49
CA VAL A 562 -2.55 -22.38 14.51
C VAL A 562 -2.98 -23.71 13.91
N THR A 563 -2.61 -24.80 14.57
CA THR A 563 -3.08 -26.14 14.21
C THR A 563 -4.15 -26.59 15.20
N ASP A 564 -5.35 -26.90 14.70
CA ASP A 564 -6.46 -27.40 15.52
C ASP A 564 -6.61 -28.92 15.37
N PRO A 565 -6.29 -29.71 16.39
CA PRO A 565 -6.39 -31.17 16.33
C PRO A 565 -7.82 -31.73 16.39
N ARG A 566 -8.80 -30.90 16.74
CA ARG A 566 -10.22 -31.32 16.82
C ARG A 566 -10.82 -31.58 15.46
N VAL A 567 -10.28 -30.98 14.43
CA VAL A 567 -10.75 -31.09 13.04
C VAL A 567 -9.60 -31.56 12.16
N THR A 568 -9.84 -32.53 11.31
CA THR A 568 -8.84 -33.04 10.37
C THR A 568 -9.27 -32.85 8.92
N THR A 569 -8.30 -32.71 8.02
CA THR A 569 -8.50 -32.75 6.57
C THR A 569 -8.99 -34.14 6.13
N LEU A 570 -9.37 -34.27 4.85
CA LEU A 570 -9.74 -35.59 4.28
C LEU A 570 -8.60 -36.62 4.37
N ALA A 571 -7.36 -36.18 4.42
CA ALA A 571 -6.16 -36.99 4.60
C ALA A 571 -5.86 -37.31 6.09
N GLY A 572 -6.72 -36.91 7.05
CA GLY A 572 -6.51 -37.15 8.47
C GLY A 572 -5.52 -36.20 9.16
N VAL A 573 -5.04 -35.17 8.48
CA VAL A 573 -4.10 -34.17 9.04
C VAL A 573 -4.90 -33.09 9.76
N PRO A 574 -4.49 -32.65 10.97
CA PRO A 574 -5.12 -31.52 11.66
C PRO A 574 -5.17 -30.25 10.79
N VAL A 575 -6.26 -29.47 10.90
CA VAL A 575 -6.44 -28.26 10.12
C VAL A 575 -5.66 -27.09 10.68
N ASN A 576 -5.21 -26.21 9.77
CA ASN A 576 -4.57 -24.95 10.13
C ASN A 576 -5.49 -23.77 9.77
N TYR A 577 -5.55 -22.76 10.64
CA TYR A 577 -6.26 -21.51 10.39
C TYR A 577 -5.74 -20.37 11.28
N PRO A 578 -5.95 -19.08 10.91
CA PRO A 578 -5.43 -17.97 11.66
C PRO A 578 -6.23 -17.68 12.94
N GLN A 579 -5.52 -17.35 14.04
CA GLN A 579 -6.07 -16.87 15.31
C GLN A 579 -5.17 -15.77 15.90
N ASN A 580 -5.75 -14.81 16.63
CA ASN A 580 -5.03 -13.70 17.24
C ASN A 580 -4.42 -14.08 18.61
N ILE A 581 -3.49 -15.01 18.62
CA ILE A 581 -2.83 -15.50 19.85
C ILE A 581 -1.32 -15.23 19.92
N GLY A 582 -0.72 -14.80 18.82
CA GLY A 582 0.72 -14.56 18.76
C GLY A 582 1.15 -13.35 19.59
N LYS A 583 2.36 -13.42 20.13
CA LYS A 583 3.04 -12.31 20.82
C LYS A 583 4.47 -12.24 20.32
N ALA A 584 4.93 -11.01 20.03
CA ALA A 584 6.31 -10.79 19.60
C ALA A 584 6.91 -9.55 20.28
N LYS A 585 8.22 -9.51 20.27
CA LYS A 585 9.01 -8.35 20.67
C LYS A 585 10.09 -8.10 19.63
N GLY A 586 10.40 -6.83 19.39
CA GLY A 586 11.41 -6.44 18.46
C GLY A 586 12.28 -5.31 18.95
N TYR A 587 13.49 -5.30 18.45
CA TYR A 587 14.36 -4.13 18.49
C TYR A 587 15.18 -4.09 17.21
N GLY A 588 15.62 -2.90 16.86
CA GLY A 588 16.43 -2.74 15.68
C GLY A 588 17.01 -1.35 15.53
N MET A 589 17.74 -1.17 14.45
CA MET A 589 18.39 0.07 14.11
C MET A 589 18.23 0.33 12.60
N GLU A 590 17.85 1.54 12.27
CA GLU A 590 17.83 2.08 10.92
C GLU A 590 18.92 3.16 10.82
N LEU A 591 19.74 3.11 9.77
CA LEU A 591 20.73 4.15 9.50
C LEU A 591 20.41 4.75 8.13
N GLY A 592 19.80 5.94 8.13
CA GLY A 592 19.63 6.73 6.92
C GLY A 592 20.85 7.64 6.76
N THR A 593 21.66 7.44 5.72
CA THR A 593 22.91 8.20 5.54
C THR A 593 23.07 8.65 4.11
N ASN A 594 23.34 9.94 3.92
CA ASN A 594 23.76 10.55 2.66
C ASN A 594 25.13 11.19 2.87
N PHE A 595 26.12 10.80 2.07
CA PHE A 595 27.42 11.42 1.99
C PHE A 595 27.50 12.28 0.73
N PHE A 596 27.72 13.56 0.90
CA PHE A 596 27.96 14.52 -0.19
C PHE A 596 29.46 14.59 -0.47
N VAL A 597 29.91 13.58 -1.21
CA VAL A 597 31.36 13.37 -1.46
C VAL A 597 31.94 14.47 -2.30
N LEU A 598 31.20 14.92 -3.29
CA LEU A 598 31.53 16.04 -4.20
C LEU A 598 30.21 16.71 -4.60
N ASP A 599 30.24 17.92 -5.12
CA ASP A 599 29.06 18.67 -5.58
C ASP A 599 28.23 17.92 -6.63
N TRP A 600 28.85 16.96 -7.33
CA TRP A 600 28.23 16.14 -8.35
C TRP A 600 28.03 14.66 -7.93
N LEU A 601 28.46 14.27 -6.71
CA LEU A 601 28.45 12.88 -6.24
C LEU A 601 27.87 12.77 -4.83
N THR A 602 26.69 12.19 -4.74
CA THR A 602 26.08 11.75 -3.49
C THR A 602 26.15 10.22 -3.37
N PHE A 603 26.64 9.72 -2.24
CA PHE A 603 26.54 8.30 -1.86
C PHE A 603 25.51 8.17 -0.75
N TYR A 604 24.46 7.35 -0.95
CA TYR A 604 23.50 7.04 0.09
C TYR A 604 23.58 5.58 0.49
N VAL A 605 23.39 5.31 1.79
CA VAL A 605 23.37 3.95 2.33
C VAL A 605 22.41 3.85 3.51
N ASN A 606 21.45 2.90 3.41
CA ASN A 606 20.37 2.68 4.36
C ASN A 606 20.41 1.23 4.89
N PRO A 607 21.39 0.84 5.73
CA PRO A 607 21.38 -0.45 6.38
C PRO A 607 20.35 -0.48 7.52
N VAL A 608 19.68 -1.61 7.67
CA VAL A 608 18.71 -1.85 8.73
C VAL A 608 18.98 -3.21 9.36
N TYR A 609 19.08 -3.18 10.68
CA TYR A 609 19.08 -4.39 11.51
C TYR A 609 17.73 -4.54 12.19
N ASN A 610 17.13 -5.72 12.12
CA ASN A 610 15.81 -5.99 12.66
C ASN A 610 15.76 -7.34 13.36
N HIS A 611 15.61 -7.32 14.67
CA HIS A 611 15.42 -8.50 15.50
C HIS A 611 14.00 -8.50 16.03
N LEU A 612 13.09 -9.18 15.32
CA LEU A 612 11.68 -9.30 15.65
C LEU A 612 11.33 -10.79 15.84
N VAL A 613 11.10 -11.20 17.10
CA VAL A 613 10.99 -12.62 17.47
C VAL A 613 9.71 -12.92 18.24
N TYR A 614 9.22 -14.15 18.11
CA TYR A 614 8.14 -14.67 18.95
C TYR A 614 8.55 -14.66 20.41
N ASN A 615 7.66 -14.17 21.31
CA ASN A 615 7.94 -14.07 22.75
C ASN A 615 7.74 -15.38 23.50
N SER A 616 6.91 -16.26 22.98
CA SER A 616 6.57 -17.56 23.54
C SER A 616 6.29 -18.57 22.43
N ASP A 617 6.29 -19.85 22.77
CA ASP A 617 5.72 -20.88 21.91
C ASP A 617 4.22 -20.61 21.72
N ILE A 618 3.71 -20.99 20.54
CA ILE A 618 2.31 -20.85 20.18
C ILE A 618 1.59 -22.14 20.53
N THR A 619 0.71 -22.08 21.52
CA THR A 619 -0.09 -23.24 21.94
C THR A 619 -1.56 -23.00 21.65
N TYR A 620 -2.20 -23.92 20.93
CA TYR A 620 -3.62 -23.89 20.61
C TYR A 620 -4.22 -25.28 20.67
N GLN A 621 -5.34 -25.41 21.43
CA GLN A 621 -6.05 -26.69 21.60
C GLN A 621 -5.14 -27.87 21.95
N GLY A 622 -4.17 -27.67 22.85
CA GLY A 622 -3.21 -28.67 23.30
C GLY A 622 -2.04 -28.96 22.36
N ARG A 623 -2.01 -28.35 21.17
CA ARG A 623 -0.86 -28.47 20.26
C ARG A 623 0.05 -27.23 20.38
N THR A 624 1.33 -27.49 20.50
CA THR A 624 2.36 -26.43 20.63
C THR A 624 3.27 -26.41 19.41
N LEU A 625 3.47 -25.21 18.84
CA LEU A 625 4.49 -24.91 17.84
C LEU A 625 5.69 -24.28 18.54
N SER A 626 6.89 -24.78 18.25
CA SER A 626 8.14 -24.31 18.85
C SER A 626 8.59 -23.03 18.19
N THR A 627 8.11 -21.87 18.67
CA THR A 627 8.34 -20.55 18.06
C THR A 627 9.14 -19.60 18.95
N LYS A 628 9.22 -19.81 20.25
CA LYS A 628 9.89 -18.92 21.19
C LYS A 628 11.31 -18.55 20.75
N GLY A 629 11.60 -17.24 20.63
CA GLY A 629 12.90 -16.72 20.22
C GLY A 629 13.20 -16.83 18.73
N LYS A 630 12.34 -17.44 17.93
CA LYS A 630 12.49 -17.49 16.47
C LYS A 630 12.03 -16.16 15.85
N GLN A 631 12.73 -15.75 14.79
CA GLN A 631 12.38 -14.57 13.98
C GLN A 631 10.99 -14.76 13.38
N LEU A 632 10.19 -13.71 13.29
CA LEU A 632 8.88 -13.79 12.64
C LEU A 632 9.02 -14.19 11.17
N LEU A 633 7.93 -14.75 10.64
CA LEU A 633 7.81 -15.14 9.23
C LEU A 633 8.23 -14.02 8.30
N ASP A 634 9.02 -14.36 7.28
CA ASP A 634 9.43 -13.48 6.19
C ASP A 634 10.15 -12.19 6.64
N VAL A 635 10.73 -12.18 7.85
CA VAL A 635 11.45 -11.02 8.41
C VAL A 635 12.96 -11.22 8.25
N PRO A 636 13.65 -10.48 7.37
CA PRO A 636 15.10 -10.51 7.28
C PRO A 636 15.72 -9.76 8.47
N LYS A 637 16.80 -10.30 9.04
CA LYS A 637 17.57 -9.61 10.08
C LYS A 637 18.31 -8.38 9.54
N TRP A 638 18.78 -8.45 8.31
CA TRP A 638 19.50 -7.38 7.64
C TRP A 638 18.88 -7.04 6.31
N THR A 639 18.73 -5.76 6.05
CA THR A 639 18.45 -5.22 4.73
C THR A 639 19.33 -4.01 4.47
N ILE A 640 19.77 -3.84 3.23
CA ILE A 640 20.60 -2.69 2.85
C ILE A 640 20.10 -2.18 1.50
N VAL A 641 19.82 -0.88 1.44
CA VAL A 641 19.63 -0.17 0.18
C VAL A 641 20.74 0.87 0.09
N SER A 642 21.49 0.86 -1.00
CA SER A 642 22.56 1.82 -1.20
C SER A 642 22.71 2.19 -2.67
N GLY A 643 23.27 3.35 -2.96
CA GLY A 643 23.54 3.76 -4.32
C GLY A 643 24.34 5.06 -4.40
N LEU A 644 24.73 5.37 -5.61
CA LEU A 644 25.38 6.63 -5.94
C LEU A 644 24.44 7.47 -6.80
N ILE A 645 24.44 8.77 -6.61
CA ILE A 645 23.82 9.73 -7.52
C ILE A 645 24.94 10.60 -8.06
N MET A 646 25.30 10.37 -9.31
CA MET A 646 26.34 11.11 -10.02
C MET A 646 25.67 12.04 -11.01
N LYS A 647 25.82 13.35 -10.82
CA LYS A 647 25.26 14.37 -11.72
C LYS A 647 26.36 15.21 -12.29
N TYR A 648 26.53 15.14 -13.59
CA TYR A 648 27.49 15.98 -14.31
C TYR A 648 26.79 16.67 -15.47
N LYS A 649 26.67 18.01 -15.40
CA LYS A 649 25.89 18.83 -16.34
C LYS A 649 24.46 18.27 -16.48
N ASP A 650 24.07 17.86 -17.69
CA ASP A 650 22.78 17.36 -18.04
C ASP A 650 22.62 15.82 -17.81
N PHE A 651 23.69 15.13 -17.36
CA PHE A 651 23.73 13.68 -17.19
C PHE A 651 23.61 13.27 -15.71
N GLU A 652 22.80 12.25 -15.45
CA GLU A 652 22.71 11.59 -14.12
C GLU A 652 22.95 10.08 -14.31
N VAL A 653 23.82 9.51 -13.47
CA VAL A 653 24.12 8.07 -13.43
C VAL A 653 23.87 7.58 -12.01
N ILE A 654 22.99 6.57 -11.86
CA ILE A 654 22.49 6.13 -10.56
C ILE A 654 22.58 4.59 -10.47
N PRO A 655 23.75 4.03 -10.12
CA PRO A 655 23.83 2.63 -9.71
C PRO A 655 23.22 2.48 -8.31
N GLN A 656 22.44 1.41 -8.13
CA GLN A 656 21.77 1.09 -6.87
C GLN A 656 21.94 -0.39 -6.54
N MET A 657 22.04 -0.72 -5.26
CA MET A 657 22.08 -2.09 -4.76
C MET A 657 21.02 -2.25 -3.68
N ARG A 658 20.32 -3.39 -3.71
CA ARG A 658 19.40 -3.85 -2.67
C ARG A 658 19.83 -5.23 -2.19
N TYR A 659 20.10 -5.34 -0.88
CA TYR A 659 20.41 -6.61 -0.22
C TYR A 659 19.26 -6.97 0.74
N ILE A 660 18.76 -8.19 0.65
CA ILE A 660 17.77 -8.78 1.55
C ILE A 660 18.40 -10.02 2.21
N GLY A 661 18.46 -10.00 3.52
CA GLY A 661 18.97 -11.11 4.31
C GLY A 661 18.10 -12.36 4.24
N LYS A 662 18.59 -13.45 4.84
CA LYS A 662 17.88 -14.72 4.96
C LYS A 662 16.53 -14.54 5.66
N ARG A 663 15.50 -15.27 5.20
CA ARG A 663 14.13 -15.27 5.72
C ARG A 663 13.62 -16.70 5.88
N TYR A 664 12.43 -16.82 6.50
CA TYR A 664 11.76 -18.11 6.71
C TYR A 664 10.31 -18.06 6.26
N GLY A 665 9.84 -19.12 5.62
CA GLY A 665 8.45 -19.25 5.16
C GLY A 665 7.51 -19.81 6.23
N ASP A 666 8.03 -20.39 7.32
CA ASP A 666 7.24 -20.94 8.42
C ASP A 666 7.72 -20.44 9.78
N CYS A 667 6.83 -20.46 10.79
CA CYS A 667 7.13 -19.97 12.13
C CYS A 667 8.09 -20.87 12.92
N GLU A 668 8.27 -22.12 12.53
CA GLU A 668 9.21 -23.05 13.13
C GLU A 668 10.58 -23.06 12.43
N HIS A 669 10.78 -22.24 11.39
CA HIS A 669 12.02 -22.09 10.61
C HIS A 669 12.47 -23.35 9.84
N ASN A 670 11.53 -24.18 9.42
CA ASN A 670 11.79 -25.33 8.56
C ASN A 670 11.99 -24.93 7.09
N GLU A 671 11.39 -23.80 6.66
CA GLU A 671 11.41 -23.31 5.29
C GLU A 671 12.34 -22.09 5.17
N GLU A 672 13.64 -22.33 5.03
CA GLU A 672 14.65 -21.29 4.88
C GLU A 672 14.72 -20.75 3.44
N VAL A 673 14.67 -19.43 3.26
CA VAL A 673 14.87 -18.72 1.99
C VAL A 673 16.19 -17.97 2.03
N PRO A 674 17.13 -18.24 1.11
CA PRO A 674 18.45 -17.63 1.09
C PRO A 674 18.41 -16.12 0.89
N SER A 675 19.43 -15.42 1.39
CA SER A 675 19.68 -14.01 1.11
C SER A 675 20.02 -13.78 -0.36
N TYR A 676 19.77 -12.54 -0.82
CA TYR A 676 20.17 -12.11 -2.16
C TYR A 676 20.54 -10.63 -2.21
N ALA A 677 21.28 -10.27 -3.25
CA ALA A 677 21.51 -8.89 -3.63
C ALA A 677 21.15 -8.72 -5.11
N VAL A 678 20.49 -7.61 -5.45
CA VAL A 678 20.22 -7.17 -6.82
C VAL A 678 20.84 -5.79 -7.04
N PHE A 679 21.27 -5.56 -8.27
CA PHE A 679 21.91 -4.32 -8.68
C PHE A 679 21.16 -3.74 -9.87
N ASP A 680 20.85 -2.45 -9.79
CA ASP A 680 20.16 -1.69 -10.81
C ASP A 680 21.00 -0.50 -11.26
N LEU A 681 20.78 -0.02 -12.49
CA LEU A 681 21.48 1.15 -13.03
C LEU A 681 20.47 2.03 -13.76
N LYS A 682 20.45 3.32 -13.44
CA LYS A 682 19.66 4.31 -14.16
C LYS A 682 20.59 5.36 -14.78
N LEU A 683 20.35 5.68 -16.05
CA LEU A 683 21.06 6.71 -16.79
C LEU A 683 20.02 7.73 -17.25
N ASN A 684 20.19 8.99 -16.90
CA ASN A 684 19.30 10.07 -17.31
C ASN A 684 20.08 11.15 -18.04
N TYR A 685 19.48 11.71 -19.09
CA TYR A 685 19.88 12.97 -19.70
C TYR A 685 18.73 13.96 -19.52
N VAL A 686 18.96 15.09 -18.88
CA VAL A 686 17.95 16.10 -18.57
C VAL A 686 18.41 17.44 -19.10
N LYS A 687 17.73 17.93 -20.12
CA LYS A 687 18.00 19.27 -20.69
C LYS A 687 16.84 20.21 -20.37
N GLU A 688 17.13 21.19 -19.55
CA GLU A 688 16.20 22.28 -19.26
C GLU A 688 16.27 23.36 -20.32
N LYS A 689 15.14 24.03 -20.60
CA LYS A 689 15.02 25.17 -21.51
C LYS A 689 15.55 24.88 -22.91
N LEU A 690 14.96 23.93 -23.60
CA LEU A 690 15.30 23.60 -25.00
C LEU A 690 14.23 24.16 -25.94
N GLY A 691 14.46 25.39 -26.51
CA GLY A 691 13.49 26.07 -27.34
C GLY A 691 12.17 26.36 -26.59
N MET A 692 11.06 25.84 -27.08
CA MET A 692 9.74 25.94 -26.41
C MET A 692 9.53 24.96 -25.27
N LEU A 693 10.43 24.00 -25.10
CA LEU A 693 10.35 22.99 -24.03
C LEU A 693 10.89 23.56 -22.73
N LYS A 694 10.17 23.40 -21.64
CA LYS A 694 10.69 23.58 -20.28
C LYS A 694 11.74 22.55 -19.94
N ALA A 695 11.52 21.29 -20.37
CA ALA A 695 12.48 20.21 -20.18
C ALA A 695 12.32 19.07 -21.21
N LEU A 696 13.45 18.48 -21.60
CA LEU A 696 13.56 17.18 -22.26
C LEU A 696 14.27 16.22 -21.33
N LYS A 697 13.71 15.04 -21.09
CA LYS A 697 14.36 13.98 -20.32
C LYS A 697 14.40 12.68 -21.12
N LEU A 698 15.61 12.10 -21.23
CA LEU A 698 15.83 10.75 -21.74
C LEU A 698 16.30 9.89 -20.57
N SER A 699 15.80 8.66 -20.46
CA SER A 699 16.19 7.74 -19.39
C SER A 699 16.39 6.33 -19.95
N LEU A 700 17.42 5.65 -19.44
CA LEU A 700 17.64 4.22 -19.61
C LEU A 700 17.73 3.59 -18.22
N GLU A 701 16.92 2.57 -17.97
CA GLU A 701 16.87 1.83 -16.71
C GLU A 701 17.22 0.37 -16.98
N LEU A 702 18.17 -0.16 -16.23
CA LEU A 702 18.61 -1.54 -16.26
C LEU A 702 18.41 -2.11 -14.87
N ASP A 703 17.45 -3.02 -14.70
CA ASP A 703 17.15 -3.66 -13.43
C ASP A 703 17.75 -5.07 -13.38
N ASN A 704 18.20 -5.48 -12.19
CA ASN A 704 18.81 -6.78 -11.95
C ASN A 704 19.93 -7.08 -12.99
N ILE A 705 20.89 -6.17 -13.11
CA ILE A 705 21.93 -6.18 -14.18
C ILE A 705 22.77 -7.46 -14.22
N PHE A 706 22.85 -8.18 -13.11
CA PHE A 706 23.57 -9.46 -13.02
C PHE A 706 22.69 -10.70 -13.20
N ASP A 707 21.43 -10.52 -13.61
CA ASP A 707 20.43 -11.59 -13.78
C ASP A 707 20.35 -12.55 -12.59
N LYS A 708 20.37 -11.99 -11.36
CA LYS A 708 20.33 -12.76 -10.12
C LYS A 708 18.99 -13.47 -9.99
N LYS A 709 19.01 -14.80 -10.00
CA LYS A 709 17.85 -15.62 -9.68
C LYS A 709 17.65 -15.64 -8.17
N HIS A 710 16.46 -15.25 -7.71
CA HIS A 710 16.14 -15.16 -6.30
C HIS A 710 14.64 -15.40 -6.07
N VAL A 711 14.29 -15.69 -4.83
CA VAL A 711 12.89 -15.65 -4.37
C VAL A 711 12.60 -14.23 -3.91
N SER A 712 11.67 -13.57 -4.58
CA SER A 712 11.21 -12.23 -4.18
C SER A 712 10.11 -12.34 -3.13
N VAL A 713 8.89 -12.68 -3.51
CA VAL A 713 7.74 -12.72 -2.59
C VAL A 713 7.68 -14.06 -1.86
N ILE A 714 7.61 -13.99 -0.55
CA ILE A 714 7.22 -15.10 0.32
C ILE A 714 5.79 -14.81 0.77
N ASN A 715 4.83 -15.57 0.25
CA ASN A 715 3.44 -15.45 0.65
C ASN A 715 3.18 -16.32 1.89
N ALA A 716 3.90 -15.99 2.95
CA ALA A 716 3.67 -16.51 4.28
C ALA A 716 2.49 -15.76 4.86
N MET A 717 1.29 -16.10 4.41
CA MET A 717 0.09 -15.48 4.94
C MET A 717 -0.16 -15.99 6.35
N ASP A 718 -0.31 -15.08 7.28
CA ASP A 718 -0.76 -15.38 8.64
C ASP A 718 -2.09 -16.15 8.65
N ASP A 719 -2.80 -16.13 7.52
CA ASP A 719 -4.11 -16.75 7.27
C ASP A 719 -4.05 -17.90 6.23
N SER A 720 -2.87 -18.36 5.84
CA SER A 720 -2.75 -19.47 4.88
C SER A 720 -3.17 -20.80 5.52
N ILE A 721 -4.16 -21.44 4.93
CA ILE A 721 -4.58 -22.80 5.27
C ILE A 721 -3.84 -23.87 4.44
N THR A 722 -3.14 -23.47 3.39
CA THR A 722 -2.49 -24.36 2.41
C THR A 722 -0.96 -24.37 2.53
N GLY A 723 -0.39 -23.64 3.49
CA GLY A 723 1.06 -23.46 3.63
C GLY A 723 1.57 -22.24 2.84
N THR A 724 2.86 -21.96 3.00
CA THR A 724 3.53 -20.83 2.38
C THR A 724 3.77 -21.10 0.90
N THR A 725 3.60 -20.06 0.08
CA THR A 725 3.91 -20.07 -1.35
C THR A 725 4.97 -19.02 -1.68
N TYR A 726 5.72 -19.24 -2.76
CA TYR A 726 6.89 -18.44 -3.11
C TYR A 726 6.81 -17.98 -4.55
N TYR A 727 7.32 -16.76 -4.83
CA TYR A 727 7.44 -16.26 -6.19
C TYR A 727 8.90 -15.94 -6.50
N ALA A 728 9.36 -16.34 -7.66
CA ALA A 728 10.66 -15.93 -8.17
C ALA A 728 10.63 -14.44 -8.57
N GLY A 729 11.72 -13.73 -8.28
CA GLY A 729 11.93 -12.36 -8.71
C GLY A 729 12.25 -12.27 -10.20
N ALA A 730 11.94 -11.13 -10.84
CA ALA A 730 12.15 -10.91 -12.26
C ALA A 730 13.64 -11.00 -12.66
N PRO A 731 13.95 -11.46 -13.88
CA PRO A 731 15.30 -11.48 -14.43
C PRO A 731 15.77 -10.06 -14.79
N PHE A 732 16.92 -9.97 -15.47
CA PHE A 732 17.38 -8.71 -16.07
C PHE A 732 16.28 -8.09 -16.94
N THR A 733 16.05 -6.77 -16.77
CA THR A 733 15.15 -5.97 -17.60
C THR A 733 15.80 -4.65 -17.99
N ALA A 734 15.48 -4.15 -19.18
CA ALA A 734 15.91 -2.86 -19.69
C ALA A 734 14.72 -2.04 -20.17
N LYS A 735 14.71 -0.75 -19.85
CA LYS A 735 13.65 0.19 -20.26
C LYS A 735 14.25 1.52 -20.70
N ALA A 736 13.73 2.07 -21.79
CA ALA A 736 14.06 3.42 -22.24
C ALA A 736 12.82 4.32 -22.17
N SER A 737 13.02 5.59 -21.87
CA SER A 737 11.92 6.57 -21.86
C SER A 737 12.35 7.93 -22.36
N ILE A 738 11.40 8.64 -22.98
CA ILE A 738 11.51 10.04 -23.39
C ILE A 738 10.35 10.84 -22.79
N SER A 739 10.65 12.02 -22.26
CA SER A 739 9.63 12.91 -21.68
C SER A 739 9.89 14.36 -22.13
N PHE A 740 8.80 15.04 -22.48
CA PHE A 740 8.76 16.44 -22.84
C PHE A 740 7.85 17.20 -21.87
N ALA A 741 8.33 18.35 -21.39
CA ALA A 741 7.52 19.30 -20.62
C ALA A 741 7.52 20.65 -21.33
N PHE A 742 6.33 21.29 -21.41
CA PHE A 742 6.09 22.58 -22.06
C PHE A 742 5.63 23.62 -21.07
#